data_598d976768ec4af16640951b4ab3c35b
#
_entry.id   598d976768ec4af16640951b4ab3c35b
#
_cell.length_a   1.000
_cell.length_b   1.000
_cell.length_c   1.000
_cell.angle_alpha   90.00
_cell.angle_beta   90.00
_cell.angle_gamma   90.00
#
_symmetry.space_group_name_H-M   'P 1'
#
loop_
_entity.id
_entity.type
_entity.pdbx_description
1 polymer ?
#
loop_
_entity_poly.entity_id
_entity_poly.type
_entity_poly.pdbx_seq_one_letter_code
_entity_poly.pdbx_strand_id
1 'polypeptide(L)'
;MQTIARAYLAGQPFSSPQLLEHFLPPYHEGVISAWLKEYLPPGAWVLDPLGSTPFPALEAARSGYRVLVASNNPILTLLLEVLAAAPPERELQAVLAELASSRRLDERLEIHVQSLYQTECPACNARIQADGFIWDREQAKPVLKLIQCPVCGAQDEYPLSAADEERVTPPGRMELHRARAIERISSPDSPLHAGAVEAMQMYQPRALYIVSTIINRIEGLNLPESRRKLLWTLALTMLDAGTSLWGWPEERNRPRQLSIPPRFRESNLWMVLEQAVRNWPRSEKPVFITRWPNLPPEEGGICVFPGRLREWLPLPRGIQPLGAITVVPRPNQAFWTLSAVWAGWLWGREAVLPLKGTLERRRYDWQWHAGALHHTLSILRRNSAAEMPIFLICPELVPGFYSAVAAAASAAGYLQTGQALCADAETAQLVLQGGADVPSPASQVGENLARTGVEEVIKLRNEPTPYLLLHAAALAALARGGGIPFNKPEIAWDTLTKLQNLVGRVFNKSESLIRFGSQAQASESGWWWLAQESGQDEPPLADRVEMEIIRLLIRQGGTPRSEIETIVYDKYPGWLTPDTAWLDACLDSYAEADERGTWRLRQAEQPANRRQDLLQVGEQLAVLADKLGLVVQGENPWEWRLKDGTLIFRFYGLASSMLARYILAEEEEVEFQRVIILPGSRAKLATLKLHRDMRLQQMAAGWHFLKFRHLRTLAERANINMDLWNMLLDADPISGDPQQPRMLF
;
A
#
# COMPACT_ATOMS: atom_id res chain seq x y z
N MET A 1 -29.00 -0.79 -11.68
CA MET A 1 -28.63 0.20 -10.63
C MET A 1 -27.22 0.63 -10.90
N GLN A 2 -26.97 1.87 -11.31
CA GLN A 2 -25.61 2.37 -11.56
C GLN A 2 -24.82 2.30 -10.27
N THR A 3 -23.61 1.75 -10.30
CA THR A 3 -22.66 1.85 -9.18
C THR A 3 -22.35 3.32 -9.06
N ILE A 4 -22.56 3.88 -7.89
CA ILE A 4 -22.14 5.25 -7.64
C ILE A 4 -20.61 5.20 -7.55
N ALA A 5 -19.93 5.57 -8.63
CA ALA A 5 -18.50 5.79 -8.61
C ALA A 5 -18.20 6.85 -7.56
N ARG A 6 -17.25 6.58 -6.66
CA ARG A 6 -16.83 7.49 -5.61
C ARG A 6 -15.42 7.97 -5.88
N ALA A 7 -15.13 9.20 -5.52
CA ALA A 7 -13.77 9.71 -5.52
C ALA A 7 -12.89 8.85 -4.61
N TYR A 8 -11.67 8.57 -5.05
CA TYR A 8 -10.68 7.91 -4.21
C TYR A 8 -10.10 8.91 -3.22
N LEU A 9 -10.12 8.56 -1.95
CA LEU A 9 -9.56 9.36 -0.88
C LEU A 9 -8.09 8.93 -0.67
N ALA A 10 -7.15 9.67 -1.21
CA ALA A 10 -5.74 9.29 -1.16
C ALA A 10 -5.17 9.29 0.26
N GLY A 11 -5.57 10.27 1.07
CA GLY A 11 -4.95 10.49 2.37
C GLY A 11 -3.48 10.90 2.25
N GLN A 12 -2.79 10.89 3.38
CA GLN A 12 -1.36 11.16 3.45
C GLN A 12 -0.65 10.03 4.19
N PRO A 13 0.52 9.56 3.73
CA PRO A 13 1.31 8.61 4.50
C PRO A 13 1.74 9.25 5.83
N PHE A 14 1.97 8.43 6.85
CA PHE A 14 2.49 8.93 8.12
C PHE A 14 3.86 9.58 7.92
N SER A 15 4.09 10.70 8.60
CA SER A 15 5.36 11.43 8.55
C SER A 15 6.51 10.72 9.28
N SER A 16 6.20 9.73 10.10
CA SER A 16 7.14 8.90 10.86
C SER A 16 6.66 7.46 10.93
N PRO A 17 7.58 6.48 11.03
CA PRO A 17 7.22 5.08 11.21
C PRO A 17 6.29 4.88 12.41
N GLN A 18 5.30 4.01 12.24
CA GLN A 18 4.33 3.70 13.29
C GLN A 18 4.71 2.40 14.01
N LEU A 19 4.30 2.31 15.28
CA LEU A 19 4.55 1.10 16.08
C LEU A 19 3.87 -0.12 15.44
N LEU A 20 4.64 -1.20 15.25
CA LEU A 20 4.20 -2.45 14.62
C LEU A 20 3.60 -2.27 13.21
N GLU A 21 3.92 -1.18 12.52
CA GLU A 21 3.40 -0.83 11.19
C GLU A 21 3.49 -1.97 10.18
N HIS A 22 4.60 -2.71 10.19
CA HIS A 22 4.82 -3.86 9.29
C HIS A 22 3.86 -5.03 9.51
N PHE A 23 3.15 -5.10 10.64
CA PHE A 23 2.09 -6.07 10.89
C PHE A 23 0.69 -5.53 10.63
N LEU A 24 0.50 -4.23 10.80
CA LEU A 24 -0.80 -3.59 10.67
C LEU A 24 -1.20 -3.43 9.20
N PRO A 25 -2.49 -3.37 8.89
CA PRO A 25 -2.94 -3.00 7.55
C PRO A 25 -2.41 -1.63 7.15
N PRO A 26 -1.91 -1.43 5.92
CA PRO A 26 -1.55 -0.12 5.41
C PRO A 26 -2.69 0.89 5.56
N TYR A 27 -2.36 2.10 5.97
CA TYR A 27 -3.33 3.17 6.23
C TYR A 27 -2.71 4.53 5.93
N HIS A 28 -3.50 5.44 5.35
CA HIS A 28 -3.15 6.84 5.12
C HIS A 28 -4.06 7.76 5.94
N GLU A 29 -3.46 8.76 6.60
CA GLU A 29 -4.21 9.75 7.38
C GLU A 29 -5.07 10.64 6.47
N GLY A 30 -6.22 11.07 6.96
CA GLY A 30 -7.14 11.94 6.25
C GLY A 30 -8.27 11.21 5.51
N VAL A 31 -8.12 9.91 5.24
CA VAL A 31 -9.12 9.12 4.51
C VAL A 31 -10.43 9.01 5.29
N ILE A 32 -10.36 8.65 6.55
CA ILE A 32 -11.56 8.50 7.40
C ILE A 32 -12.22 9.85 7.69
N SER A 33 -11.45 10.87 8.01
CA SER A 33 -11.98 12.19 8.30
C SER A 33 -12.67 12.82 7.08
N ALA A 34 -12.14 12.62 5.88
CA ALA A 34 -12.76 13.07 4.64
C ALA A 34 -14.11 12.37 4.41
N TRP A 35 -14.13 11.04 4.54
CA TRP A 35 -15.37 10.28 4.38
C TRP A 35 -16.42 10.64 5.42
N LEU A 36 -16.05 10.74 6.70
CA LEU A 36 -16.98 11.05 7.77
C LEU A 36 -17.62 12.44 7.60
N LYS A 37 -16.83 13.44 7.20
CA LYS A 37 -17.32 14.80 6.95
C LYS A 37 -18.36 14.87 5.83
N GLU A 38 -18.21 14.02 4.82
CA GLU A 38 -19.14 13.98 3.69
C GLU A 38 -20.44 13.25 4.02
N TYR A 39 -20.37 12.17 4.81
CA TYR A 39 -21.50 11.24 4.99
C TYR A 39 -22.21 11.35 6.33
N LEU A 40 -21.58 11.86 7.37
CA LEU A 40 -22.14 11.84 8.72
C LEU A 40 -22.14 13.22 9.37
N PRO A 41 -23.16 13.54 10.17
CA PRO A 41 -23.19 14.79 10.92
C PRO A 41 -22.08 14.81 11.99
N PRO A 42 -21.53 15.98 12.34
CA PRO A 42 -20.56 16.12 13.41
C PRO A 42 -21.07 15.53 14.74
N GLY A 43 -20.19 14.93 15.53
CA GLY A 43 -20.51 14.32 16.82
C GLY A 43 -21.27 12.99 16.75
N ALA A 44 -21.54 12.47 15.55
CA ALA A 44 -22.22 11.19 15.38
C ALA A 44 -21.46 10.02 16.03
N TRP A 45 -22.21 8.98 16.40
CA TRP A 45 -21.64 7.71 16.76
C TRP A 45 -21.18 6.94 15.53
N VAL A 46 -19.93 6.46 15.56
CA VAL A 46 -19.30 5.68 14.51
C VAL A 46 -18.80 4.36 15.11
N LEU A 47 -18.96 3.26 14.40
CA LEU A 47 -18.52 1.94 14.86
C LEU A 47 -17.32 1.45 14.04
N ASP A 48 -16.23 1.05 14.70
CA ASP A 48 -15.19 0.19 14.11
C ASP A 48 -15.43 -1.26 14.59
N PRO A 49 -16.01 -2.12 13.74
CA PRO A 49 -16.40 -3.46 14.13
C PRO A 49 -15.24 -4.47 14.20
N LEU A 50 -14.07 -4.14 13.64
CA LEU A 50 -12.92 -5.02 13.57
C LEU A 50 -11.76 -4.59 14.47
N GLY A 51 -11.61 -3.29 14.75
CA GLY A 51 -10.52 -2.75 15.55
C GLY A 51 -9.14 -3.29 15.12
N SER A 52 -8.93 -3.43 13.80
CA SER A 52 -7.77 -4.12 13.21
C SER A 52 -6.49 -3.28 13.25
N THR A 53 -6.64 -1.98 13.43
CA THR A 53 -5.57 -0.98 13.57
C THR A 53 -6.11 0.21 14.35
N PRO A 54 -5.29 0.93 15.13
CA PRO A 54 -5.75 2.06 15.95
C PRO A 54 -6.09 3.32 15.12
N PHE A 55 -5.56 3.46 13.93
CA PHE A 55 -5.54 4.73 13.20
C PHE A 55 -6.91 5.25 12.76
N PRO A 56 -7.84 4.45 12.20
CA PRO A 56 -9.18 4.93 11.84
C PRO A 56 -9.96 5.52 13.01
N ALA A 57 -9.91 4.86 14.16
CA ALA A 57 -10.59 5.31 15.36
C ALA A 57 -9.98 6.60 15.92
N LEU A 58 -8.65 6.72 15.92
CA LEU A 58 -7.95 7.94 16.34
C LEU A 58 -8.28 9.11 15.43
N GLU A 59 -8.26 8.92 14.12
CA GLU A 59 -8.57 9.96 13.14
C GLU A 59 -10.03 10.43 13.26
N ALA A 60 -10.97 9.49 13.36
CA ALA A 60 -12.38 9.81 13.55
C ALA A 60 -12.63 10.61 14.84
N ALA A 61 -12.03 10.19 15.94
CA ALA A 61 -12.17 10.88 17.23
C ALA A 61 -11.52 12.27 17.23
N ARG A 62 -10.35 12.44 16.59
CA ARG A 62 -9.71 13.76 16.39
C ARG A 62 -10.57 14.70 15.54
N SER A 63 -11.41 14.13 14.69
CA SER A 63 -12.38 14.88 13.86
C SER A 63 -13.69 15.18 14.58
N GLY A 64 -13.79 14.86 15.88
CA GLY A 64 -14.95 15.19 16.73
C GLY A 64 -16.07 14.14 16.70
N TYR A 65 -15.80 12.92 16.23
CA TYR A 65 -16.78 11.83 16.27
C TYR A 65 -16.64 10.97 17.52
N ARG A 66 -17.73 10.35 17.95
CA ARG A 66 -17.76 9.38 19.05
C ARG A 66 -17.60 7.98 18.49
N VAL A 67 -16.46 7.36 18.75
CA VAL A 67 -16.08 6.11 18.10
C VAL A 67 -16.21 4.93 19.07
N LEU A 68 -16.94 3.92 18.65
CA LEU A 68 -17.07 2.63 19.31
C LEU A 68 -16.13 1.63 18.63
N VAL A 69 -15.18 1.05 19.35
CA VAL A 69 -14.21 0.10 18.80
C VAL A 69 -14.38 -1.27 19.43
N ALA A 70 -14.68 -2.28 18.64
CA ALA A 70 -14.66 -3.69 19.09
C ALA A 70 -13.27 -4.27 18.79
N SER A 71 -12.49 -4.57 19.82
CA SER A 71 -11.18 -5.19 19.66
C SER A 71 -10.99 -6.34 20.64
N ASN A 72 -10.79 -7.55 20.12
CA ASN A 72 -10.46 -8.72 20.93
C ASN A 72 -8.94 -8.94 21.04
N ASN A 73 -8.11 -8.07 20.46
CA ASN A 73 -6.65 -8.14 20.54
C ASN A 73 -6.13 -7.19 21.63
N PRO A 74 -5.64 -7.69 22.77
CA PRO A 74 -5.13 -6.84 23.85
C PRO A 74 -3.95 -5.96 23.44
N ILE A 75 -3.14 -6.39 22.46
CA ILE A 75 -2.01 -5.62 21.94
C ILE A 75 -2.51 -4.39 21.18
N LEU A 76 -3.51 -4.56 20.30
CA LEU A 76 -4.11 -3.44 19.58
C LEU A 76 -4.84 -2.47 20.51
N THR A 77 -5.49 -3.01 21.56
CA THR A 77 -6.13 -2.17 22.59
C THR A 77 -5.09 -1.33 23.32
N LEU A 78 -3.95 -1.91 23.74
CA LEU A 78 -2.86 -1.17 24.36
C LEU A 78 -2.33 -0.07 23.43
N LEU A 79 -2.05 -0.41 22.17
CA LEU A 79 -1.60 0.58 21.17
C LEU A 79 -2.59 1.74 21.01
N LEU A 80 -3.88 1.43 20.89
CA LEU A 80 -4.93 2.43 20.77
C LEU A 80 -4.97 3.36 21.99
N GLU A 81 -4.91 2.80 23.20
CA GLU A 81 -4.94 3.57 24.45
C GLU A 81 -3.73 4.49 24.59
N VAL A 82 -2.54 4.01 24.26
CA VAL A 82 -1.32 4.80 24.39
C VAL A 82 -1.19 5.86 23.28
N LEU A 83 -1.54 5.52 22.04
CA LEU A 83 -1.55 6.50 20.94
C LEU A 83 -2.64 7.57 21.13
N ALA A 84 -3.79 7.22 21.73
CA ALA A 84 -4.82 8.17 22.10
C ALA A 84 -4.34 9.17 23.18
N ALA A 85 -3.56 8.69 24.13
CA ALA A 85 -2.99 9.56 25.17
C ALA A 85 -1.93 10.54 24.65
N ALA A 86 -1.36 10.27 23.46
CA ALA A 86 -0.34 11.09 22.79
C ALA A 86 0.80 11.53 23.74
N PRO A 87 1.50 10.59 24.42
CA PRO A 87 2.52 10.92 25.40
C PRO A 87 3.67 11.70 24.76
N PRO A 88 4.16 12.78 25.41
CA PRO A 88 5.33 13.48 24.91
C PRO A 88 6.59 12.62 25.08
N GLU A 89 7.56 12.78 24.20
CA GLU A 89 8.83 12.03 24.21
C GLU A 89 9.52 12.04 25.57
N ARG A 90 9.50 13.19 26.27
CA ARG A 90 10.07 13.33 27.62
C ARG A 90 9.48 12.35 28.66
N GLU A 91 8.21 11.99 28.50
CA GLU A 91 7.56 11.04 29.41
C GLU A 91 8.02 9.62 29.14
N LEU A 92 8.20 9.25 27.87
CA LEU A 92 8.78 7.98 27.45
C LEU A 92 10.24 7.85 27.89
N GLN A 93 11.03 8.93 27.74
CA GLN A 93 12.39 8.99 28.25
C GLN A 93 12.43 8.79 29.78
N ALA A 94 11.52 9.44 30.51
CA ALA A 94 11.44 9.31 31.97
C ALA A 94 11.11 7.87 32.42
N VAL A 95 10.13 7.20 31.80
CA VAL A 95 9.79 5.81 32.17
C VAL A 95 10.88 4.82 31.75
N LEU A 96 11.56 5.05 30.62
CA LEU A 96 12.71 4.22 30.22
C LEU A 96 13.89 4.42 31.18
N ALA A 97 14.18 5.65 31.62
CA ALA A 97 15.23 5.93 32.59
C ALA A 97 14.94 5.30 33.96
N GLU A 98 13.68 5.26 34.40
CA GLU A 98 13.26 4.56 35.61
C GLU A 98 13.47 3.04 35.51
N LEU A 99 13.12 2.43 34.37
CA LEU A 99 13.42 1.04 34.08
C LEU A 99 14.94 0.78 34.06
N ALA A 100 15.72 1.63 33.37
CA ALA A 100 17.17 1.54 33.25
C ALA A 100 17.88 1.57 34.59
N SER A 101 17.43 2.44 35.50
CA SER A 101 18.01 2.63 36.84
C SER A 101 17.63 1.52 37.83
N SER A 102 16.62 0.71 37.54
CA SER A 102 16.21 -0.41 38.39
C SER A 102 17.36 -1.42 38.53
N ARG A 103 17.44 -2.10 39.67
CA ARG A 103 18.56 -3.01 39.95
C ARG A 103 18.23 -4.44 39.55
N ARG A 104 19.18 -5.10 38.88
CA ARG A 104 19.23 -6.55 38.70
C ARG A 104 20.49 -7.08 39.42
N LEU A 105 20.28 -7.86 40.47
CA LEU A 105 21.35 -8.23 41.39
C LEU A 105 22.02 -6.96 41.95
N ASP A 106 23.30 -6.82 41.72
CA ASP A 106 24.11 -5.69 42.27
C ASP A 106 24.34 -4.57 41.24
N GLU A 107 23.84 -4.72 40.00
CA GLU A 107 24.05 -3.71 38.94
C GLU A 107 22.73 -3.12 38.41
N ARG A 108 22.83 -2.01 37.67
CA ARG A 108 21.71 -1.40 36.98
C ARG A 108 21.26 -2.29 35.82
N LEU A 109 19.94 -2.38 35.60
CA LEU A 109 19.35 -3.21 34.54
C LEU A 109 19.91 -2.87 33.15
N GLU A 110 20.07 -1.60 32.85
CA GLU A 110 20.66 -1.12 31.59
C GLU A 110 22.04 -1.73 31.37
N ILE A 111 22.95 -1.57 32.33
CA ILE A 111 24.31 -2.08 32.25
C ILE A 111 24.32 -3.59 32.07
N HIS A 112 23.45 -4.27 32.82
CA HIS A 112 23.29 -5.71 32.72
C HIS A 112 22.89 -6.17 31.30
N VAL A 113 21.86 -5.55 30.72
CA VAL A 113 21.38 -5.93 29.38
C VAL A 113 22.40 -5.57 28.31
N GLN A 114 23.01 -4.39 28.41
CA GLN A 114 24.05 -3.93 27.47
C GLN A 114 25.29 -4.84 27.50
N SER A 115 25.66 -5.38 28.66
CA SER A 115 26.80 -6.31 28.79
C SER A 115 26.66 -7.58 27.94
N LEU A 116 25.41 -7.99 27.67
CA LEU A 116 25.12 -9.18 26.85
C LEU A 116 25.41 -8.98 25.35
N TYR A 117 25.53 -7.73 24.92
CA TYR A 117 25.88 -7.38 23.54
C TYR A 117 27.29 -6.79 23.41
N GLN A 118 28.10 -6.86 24.47
CA GLN A 118 29.47 -6.35 24.47
C GLN A 118 30.34 -7.12 23.48
N THR A 119 31.10 -6.40 22.65
CA THR A 119 32.05 -6.95 21.68
C THR A 119 33.27 -6.04 21.57
N GLU A 120 34.25 -6.45 20.77
CA GLU A 120 35.42 -5.64 20.43
C GLU A 120 35.36 -5.18 18.98
N CYS A 121 35.69 -3.91 18.76
CA CYS A 121 35.80 -3.35 17.42
C CYS A 121 37.02 -3.98 16.70
N PRO A 122 36.86 -4.59 15.53
CA PRO A 122 37.97 -5.22 14.82
C PRO A 122 38.98 -4.20 14.25
N ALA A 123 38.60 -2.92 14.13
CA ALA A 123 39.47 -1.87 13.61
C ALA A 123 40.33 -1.18 14.68
N CYS A 124 39.81 -0.98 15.89
CA CYS A 124 40.52 -0.23 16.95
C CYS A 124 40.59 -0.97 18.29
N ASN A 125 40.09 -2.17 18.39
CA ASN A 125 40.03 -3.01 19.61
C ASN A 125 39.29 -2.39 20.80
N ALA A 126 38.56 -1.28 20.59
CA ALA A 126 37.75 -0.70 21.63
C ALA A 126 36.60 -1.63 22.02
N ARG A 127 36.31 -1.71 23.32
CA ARG A 127 35.10 -2.40 23.80
C ARG A 127 33.88 -1.56 23.48
N ILE A 128 32.98 -2.14 22.69
CA ILE A 128 31.75 -1.52 22.21
C ILE A 128 30.57 -2.46 22.40
N GLN A 129 29.37 -1.96 22.12
CA GLN A 129 28.20 -2.80 21.99
C GLN A 129 27.95 -3.12 20.51
N ALA A 130 27.61 -4.37 20.21
CA ALA A 130 27.10 -4.73 18.91
C ALA A 130 25.67 -4.20 18.73
N ASP A 131 25.35 -3.74 17.51
CA ASP A 131 23.98 -3.41 17.11
C ASP A 131 23.12 -4.65 16.97
N GLY A 132 23.76 -5.78 16.73
CA GLY A 132 23.13 -7.07 16.63
C GLY A 132 24.07 -8.15 16.10
N PHE A 133 23.52 -9.33 15.92
CA PHE A 133 24.20 -10.50 15.37
C PHE A 133 23.39 -11.10 14.25
N ILE A 134 24.08 -11.61 13.20
CA ILE A 134 23.45 -12.33 12.11
C ILE A 134 23.60 -13.81 12.37
N TRP A 135 22.46 -14.46 12.45
CA TRP A 135 22.36 -15.91 12.65
C TRP A 135 22.18 -16.63 11.32
N ASP A 136 22.82 -17.78 11.23
CA ASP A 136 22.55 -18.77 10.18
C ASP A 136 21.64 -19.86 10.77
N ARG A 137 20.47 -20.05 10.13
CA ARG A 137 19.47 -21.00 10.63
C ARG A 137 19.95 -22.45 10.57
N GLU A 138 20.68 -22.83 9.50
CA GLU A 138 21.13 -24.22 9.32
C GLU A 138 22.24 -24.57 10.31
N GLN A 139 23.13 -23.61 10.58
CA GLN A 139 24.20 -23.80 11.57
C GLN A 139 23.73 -23.61 13.00
N ALA A 140 22.53 -23.06 13.21
CA ALA A 140 21.96 -22.72 14.50
C ALA A 140 22.88 -21.86 15.39
N LYS A 141 23.69 -20.98 14.78
CA LYS A 141 24.65 -20.10 15.45
C LYS A 141 24.75 -18.73 14.78
N PRO A 142 25.19 -17.68 15.49
CA PRO A 142 25.55 -16.43 14.88
C PRO A 142 26.83 -16.59 14.04
N VAL A 143 26.90 -15.89 12.91
CA VAL A 143 28.01 -15.94 11.95
C VAL A 143 28.68 -14.59 11.76
N LEU A 144 27.97 -13.48 11.97
CA LEU A 144 28.47 -12.12 11.84
C LEU A 144 27.99 -11.27 13.00
N LYS A 145 28.72 -10.21 13.32
CA LYS A 145 28.29 -9.11 14.21
C LYS A 145 28.13 -7.82 13.42
N LEU A 146 27.12 -7.06 13.78
CA LEU A 146 26.86 -5.71 13.27
C LEU A 146 27.37 -4.71 14.30
N ILE A 147 28.19 -3.78 13.89
CA ILE A 147 28.73 -2.76 14.79
C ILE A 147 28.70 -1.37 14.14
N GLN A 148 28.56 -0.38 15.01
CA GLN A 148 28.85 1.02 14.72
C GLN A 148 29.81 1.51 15.84
N CYS A 149 31.10 1.60 15.55
CA CYS A 149 32.10 1.95 16.54
C CYS A 149 32.11 3.46 16.81
N PRO A 150 31.78 3.92 18.03
CA PRO A 150 31.81 5.34 18.37
C PRO A 150 33.22 5.92 18.50
N VAL A 151 34.27 5.07 18.56
CA VAL A 151 35.66 5.49 18.75
C VAL A 151 36.34 5.77 17.41
N CYS A 152 36.23 4.86 16.44
CA CYS A 152 36.93 4.97 15.16
C CYS A 152 35.99 5.17 13.96
N GLY A 153 34.67 5.15 14.17
CA GLY A 153 33.68 5.30 13.11
C GLY A 153 33.49 4.06 12.21
N ALA A 154 34.14 2.95 12.51
CA ALA A 154 33.94 1.72 11.73
C ALA A 154 32.48 1.24 11.85
N GLN A 155 31.85 1.04 10.71
CA GLN A 155 30.46 0.59 10.61
C GLN A 155 30.36 -0.43 9.50
N ASP A 156 30.11 -1.70 9.85
CA ASP A 156 29.93 -2.80 8.88
C ASP A 156 29.58 -4.11 9.60
N GLU A 157 29.52 -5.17 8.79
CA GLU A 157 29.42 -6.55 9.20
C GLU A 157 30.85 -7.14 9.40
N TYR A 158 31.04 -7.80 10.52
CA TYR A 158 32.32 -8.43 10.82
C TYR A 158 32.15 -9.85 11.33
N PRO A 159 33.15 -10.74 11.10
CA PRO A 159 33.17 -12.05 11.72
C PRO A 159 33.18 -11.98 13.25
N LEU A 160 32.63 -13.01 13.89
CA LEU A 160 32.67 -13.14 15.34
C LEU A 160 34.09 -13.41 15.83
N SER A 161 34.40 -12.90 17.03
CA SER A 161 35.56 -13.31 17.80
C SER A 161 35.19 -14.52 18.69
N ALA A 162 36.19 -15.28 19.17
CA ALA A 162 35.95 -16.36 20.14
C ALA A 162 35.21 -15.89 21.40
N ALA A 163 35.50 -14.67 21.84
CA ALA A 163 34.79 -14.07 22.98
C ALA A 163 33.32 -13.72 22.65
N ASP A 164 32.98 -13.39 21.41
CA ASP A 164 31.59 -13.20 20.97
C ASP A 164 30.83 -14.54 20.98
N GLU A 165 31.47 -15.61 20.51
CA GLU A 165 30.87 -16.96 20.49
C GLU A 165 30.57 -17.48 21.92
N GLU A 166 31.46 -17.25 22.87
CA GLU A 166 31.24 -17.62 24.28
C GLU A 166 30.06 -16.87 24.92
N ARG A 167 29.77 -15.64 24.44
CA ARG A 167 28.67 -14.82 24.95
C ARG A 167 27.31 -15.05 24.28
N VAL A 168 27.25 -15.92 23.28
CA VAL A 168 26.01 -16.22 22.53
C VAL A 168 24.89 -16.68 23.47
N THR A 169 25.25 -17.53 24.41
CA THR A 169 24.29 -18.02 25.41
C THR A 169 24.50 -17.32 26.75
N PRO A 170 23.53 -16.51 27.20
CA PRO A 170 23.61 -15.85 28.52
C PRO A 170 23.80 -16.88 29.64
N PRO A 171 24.47 -16.48 30.75
CA PRO A 171 24.61 -17.34 31.90
C PRO A 171 23.26 -17.67 32.51
N GLY A 172 23.02 -18.93 32.82
CA GLY A 172 21.81 -19.39 33.50
C GLY A 172 21.07 -20.56 32.82
N ARG A 173 19.96 -20.95 33.40
CA ARG A 173 19.12 -22.02 32.85
C ARG A 173 18.12 -21.48 31.84
N MET A 174 18.53 -21.34 30.59
CA MET A 174 17.69 -20.82 29.50
C MET A 174 16.40 -21.57 29.31
N GLU A 175 16.43 -22.89 29.46
CA GLU A 175 15.24 -23.73 29.41
C GLU A 175 14.19 -23.33 30.45
N LEU A 176 14.62 -22.92 31.66
CA LEU A 176 13.72 -22.43 32.70
C LEU A 176 13.03 -21.12 32.32
N HIS A 177 13.76 -20.20 31.68
CA HIS A 177 13.17 -18.96 31.18
C HIS A 177 12.13 -19.22 30.10
N ARG A 178 12.42 -20.15 29.18
CA ARG A 178 11.48 -20.58 28.14
C ARG A 178 10.25 -21.26 28.74
N ALA A 179 10.43 -22.19 29.65
CA ALA A 179 9.34 -22.90 30.34
C ALA A 179 8.42 -21.92 31.08
N ARG A 180 8.99 -20.97 31.83
CA ARG A 180 8.22 -19.92 32.54
C ARG A 180 7.46 -19.01 31.60
N ALA A 181 8.07 -18.62 30.47
CA ALA A 181 7.40 -17.81 29.46
C ALA A 181 6.22 -18.58 28.85
N ILE A 182 6.41 -19.84 28.49
CA ILE A 182 5.33 -20.70 27.97
C ILE A 182 4.23 -20.88 29.03
N GLU A 183 4.60 -21.12 30.30
CA GLU A 183 3.65 -21.26 31.37
C GLU A 183 2.78 -20.02 31.59
N ARG A 184 3.30 -18.84 31.37
CA ARG A 184 2.53 -17.58 31.40
C ARG A 184 1.49 -17.49 30.28
N ILE A 185 1.73 -18.18 29.14
CA ILE A 185 0.86 -18.16 27.96
C ILE A 185 -0.19 -19.29 28.07
N SER A 186 0.24 -20.49 28.44
CA SER A 186 -0.63 -21.67 28.50
C SER A 186 -0.16 -22.67 29.53
N SER A 187 -1.09 -23.47 30.14
CA SER A 187 -0.73 -24.62 30.93
C SER A 187 -0.35 -25.82 30.05
N PRO A 188 0.45 -26.78 30.54
CA PRO A 188 0.86 -27.95 29.78
C PRO A 188 -0.31 -28.77 29.21
N ASP A 189 -1.41 -28.85 29.95
CA ASP A 189 -2.62 -29.60 29.55
C ASP A 189 -3.56 -28.82 28.63
N SER A 190 -3.22 -27.56 28.28
CA SER A 190 -4.05 -26.73 27.43
C SER A 190 -3.87 -27.11 25.95
N PRO A 191 -4.95 -27.08 25.14
CA PRO A 191 -4.84 -27.21 23.68
C PRO A 191 -4.00 -26.11 23.04
N LEU A 192 -3.79 -24.98 23.73
CA LEU A 192 -2.97 -23.87 23.27
C LEU A 192 -1.45 -24.12 23.41
N HIS A 193 -1.07 -25.13 24.23
CA HIS A 193 0.32 -25.35 24.62
C HIS A 193 1.25 -25.59 23.42
N ALA A 194 0.85 -26.46 22.51
CA ALA A 194 1.65 -26.76 21.31
C ALA A 194 1.92 -25.51 20.45
N GLY A 195 0.90 -24.67 20.23
CA GLY A 195 1.05 -23.41 19.50
C GLY A 195 1.91 -22.38 20.25
N ALA A 196 1.81 -22.32 21.57
CA ALA A 196 2.66 -21.46 22.39
C ALA A 196 4.14 -21.89 22.33
N VAL A 197 4.42 -23.20 22.41
CA VAL A 197 5.76 -23.75 22.28
C VAL A 197 6.36 -23.44 20.91
N GLU A 198 5.61 -23.67 19.84
CA GLU A 198 6.05 -23.37 18.47
C GLU A 198 6.38 -21.88 18.29
N ALA A 199 5.50 -20.99 18.74
CA ALA A 199 5.72 -19.55 18.63
C ALA A 199 6.91 -19.06 19.49
N MET A 200 7.16 -19.67 20.65
CA MET A 200 8.31 -19.33 21.49
C MET A 200 9.65 -19.77 20.89
N GLN A 201 9.65 -20.64 19.88
CA GLN A 201 10.88 -20.97 19.13
C GLN A 201 11.39 -19.80 18.28
N MET A 202 10.55 -18.80 18.03
CA MET A 202 10.97 -17.59 17.32
C MET A 202 11.93 -16.71 18.14
N TYR A 203 12.19 -17.00 19.40
CA TYR A 203 13.07 -16.22 20.25
C TYR A 203 14.38 -16.96 20.52
N GLN A 204 15.49 -16.31 20.19
CA GLN A 204 16.83 -16.80 20.52
C GLN A 204 17.06 -16.74 22.06
N PRO A 205 17.98 -17.54 22.62
CA PRO A 205 18.21 -17.61 24.06
C PRO A 205 18.47 -16.24 24.72
N ARG A 206 19.27 -15.38 24.11
CA ARG A 206 19.59 -14.04 24.64
C ARG A 206 18.34 -13.14 24.63
N ALA A 207 17.62 -13.08 23.51
CA ALA A 207 16.38 -12.32 23.42
C ALA A 207 15.35 -12.79 24.46
N LEU A 208 15.16 -14.09 24.59
CA LEU A 208 14.27 -14.69 25.58
C LEU A 208 14.62 -14.28 27.02
N TYR A 209 15.90 -14.32 27.36
CA TYR A 209 16.40 -13.93 28.67
C TYR A 209 16.15 -12.44 28.95
N ILE A 210 16.50 -11.57 28.00
CA ILE A 210 16.34 -10.11 28.12
C ILE A 210 14.87 -9.75 28.26
N VAL A 211 14.02 -10.27 27.39
CA VAL A 211 12.56 -10.03 27.41
C VAL A 211 11.97 -10.47 28.76
N SER A 212 12.25 -11.68 29.20
CA SER A 212 11.78 -12.16 30.52
C SER A 212 12.28 -11.29 31.66
N THR A 213 13.52 -10.84 31.60
CA THR A 213 14.11 -9.97 32.63
C THR A 213 13.44 -8.61 32.67
N ILE A 214 13.22 -7.97 31.51
CA ILE A 214 12.57 -6.67 31.41
C ILE A 214 11.10 -6.74 31.85
N ILE A 215 10.35 -7.73 31.40
CA ILE A 215 8.95 -7.92 31.82
C ILE A 215 8.84 -8.05 33.35
N ASN A 216 9.62 -8.94 33.95
CA ASN A 216 9.62 -9.12 35.39
C ASN A 216 10.00 -7.83 36.14
N ARG A 217 10.85 -7.01 35.53
CA ARG A 217 11.27 -5.76 36.14
C ARG A 217 10.17 -4.68 36.03
N ILE A 218 9.50 -4.57 34.89
CA ILE A 218 8.34 -3.66 34.71
C ILE A 218 7.22 -4.02 35.72
N GLU A 219 6.94 -5.30 35.94
CA GLU A 219 5.96 -5.76 36.92
C GLU A 219 6.33 -5.37 38.35
N GLY A 220 7.62 -5.40 38.68
CA GLY A 220 8.15 -5.02 39.98
C GLY A 220 8.26 -3.53 40.26
N LEU A 221 8.09 -2.67 39.24
CA LEU A 221 8.13 -1.22 39.42
C LEU A 221 6.80 -0.71 40.00
N ASN A 222 6.89 0.20 40.98
CA ASN A 222 5.72 0.87 41.54
C ASN A 222 5.35 2.09 40.68
N LEU A 223 4.67 1.83 39.57
CA LEU A 223 4.28 2.86 38.58
C LEU A 223 2.76 3.03 38.53
N PRO A 224 2.29 4.27 38.29
CA PRO A 224 0.92 4.51 37.89
C PRO A 224 0.60 3.71 36.61
N GLU A 225 -0.65 3.30 36.44
CA GLU A 225 -1.12 2.47 35.31
C GLU A 225 -0.79 3.13 33.95
N SER A 226 -0.96 4.44 33.82
CA SER A 226 -0.63 5.18 32.61
C SER A 226 0.85 5.02 32.21
N ARG A 227 1.77 5.22 33.17
CA ARG A 227 3.21 5.07 32.95
C ARG A 227 3.62 3.62 32.70
N ARG A 228 2.96 2.68 33.35
CA ARG A 228 3.18 1.23 33.09
C ARG A 228 2.78 0.84 31.67
N LYS A 229 1.67 1.39 31.13
CA LYS A 229 1.27 1.20 29.74
C LYS A 229 2.32 1.70 28.75
N LEU A 230 2.99 2.83 29.04
CA LEU A 230 4.09 3.31 28.20
C LEU A 230 5.23 2.29 28.15
N LEU A 231 5.65 1.74 29.31
CA LEU A 231 6.68 0.71 29.32
C LEU A 231 6.26 -0.57 28.61
N TRP A 232 5.00 -1.00 28.75
CA TRP A 232 4.49 -2.15 27.99
C TRP A 232 4.53 -1.90 26.47
N THR A 233 4.22 -0.68 26.05
CA THR A 233 4.26 -0.32 24.62
C THR A 233 5.70 -0.28 24.09
N LEU A 234 6.65 0.24 24.87
CA LEU A 234 8.09 0.14 24.53
C LEU A 234 8.53 -1.33 24.51
N ALA A 235 8.07 -2.15 25.46
CA ALA A 235 8.38 -3.57 25.47
C ALA A 235 7.82 -4.33 24.23
N LEU A 236 6.73 -3.88 23.62
CA LEU A 236 6.24 -4.46 22.36
C LEU A 236 7.24 -4.32 21.22
N THR A 237 7.95 -3.21 21.11
CA THR A 237 8.99 -3.03 20.09
C THR A 237 10.16 -4.00 20.31
N MET A 238 10.51 -4.24 21.57
CA MET A 238 11.52 -5.22 21.95
C MET A 238 11.05 -6.65 21.68
N LEU A 239 9.78 -6.98 22.00
CA LEU A 239 9.19 -8.29 21.74
C LEU A 239 9.19 -8.62 20.26
N ASP A 240 8.88 -7.65 19.41
CA ASP A 240 8.90 -7.79 17.98
C ASP A 240 10.33 -7.95 17.43
N ALA A 241 11.22 -7.01 17.73
CA ALA A 241 12.61 -7.03 17.27
C ALA A 241 13.40 -8.24 17.81
N GLY A 242 12.97 -8.82 18.93
CA GLY A 242 13.57 -10.02 19.53
C GLY A 242 13.21 -11.32 18.82
N THR A 243 12.31 -11.29 17.83
CA THR A 243 11.96 -12.49 17.05
C THR A 243 13.00 -12.77 15.96
N SER A 244 13.18 -14.05 15.62
CA SER A 244 14.01 -14.50 14.50
C SER A 244 13.32 -14.36 13.13
N LEU A 245 12.27 -13.54 13.04
CA LEU A 245 11.51 -13.31 11.80
C LEU A 245 12.15 -12.24 10.91
N TRP A 246 13.13 -11.50 11.43
CA TRP A 246 13.84 -10.42 10.73
C TRP A 246 14.95 -10.98 9.87
N GLY A 247 14.69 -11.11 8.56
CA GLY A 247 15.66 -11.60 7.59
C GLY A 247 16.87 -10.67 7.45
N TRP A 248 17.99 -11.20 6.96
CA TRP A 248 19.19 -10.44 6.65
C TRP A 248 19.73 -10.84 5.27
N PRO A 249 20.12 -9.86 4.40
CA PRO A 249 19.84 -8.41 4.53
C PRO A 249 18.33 -8.13 4.57
N GLU A 250 17.93 -6.93 5.02
CA GLU A 250 16.55 -6.55 5.31
C GLU A 250 15.64 -6.58 4.06
N GLU A 251 15.24 -7.76 3.61
CA GLU A 251 14.31 -7.94 2.49
C GLU A 251 12.87 -8.18 2.94
N ARG A 252 12.64 -8.35 4.25
CA ARG A 252 11.35 -8.82 4.77
C ARG A 252 10.57 -7.71 5.46
N ASN A 253 9.80 -6.99 4.68
CA ASN A 253 9.00 -5.87 5.20
C ASN A 253 7.79 -6.28 6.06
N ARG A 254 7.26 -7.49 5.92
CA ARG A 254 6.01 -7.89 6.58
C ARG A 254 5.93 -9.40 6.80
N PRO A 255 6.35 -9.92 7.97
CA PRO A 255 6.21 -11.34 8.27
C PRO A 255 4.74 -11.76 8.27
N ARG A 256 4.40 -12.75 7.45
CA ARG A 256 3.02 -13.29 7.36
C ARG A 256 2.87 -14.65 8.04
N GLN A 257 3.98 -15.34 8.22
CA GLN A 257 4.04 -16.67 8.83
C GLN A 257 5.18 -16.74 9.85
N LEU A 258 5.07 -17.63 10.80
CA LEU A 258 6.13 -17.95 11.77
C LEU A 258 7.20 -18.83 11.11
N SER A 259 7.90 -18.30 10.13
CA SER A 259 8.99 -19.02 9.45
C SER A 259 10.28 -18.23 9.56
N ILE A 260 11.29 -18.86 10.18
CA ILE A 260 12.61 -18.26 10.34
C ILE A 260 13.31 -18.25 8.96
N PRO A 261 13.77 -17.08 8.48
CA PRO A 261 14.52 -16.99 7.22
C PRO A 261 15.88 -17.70 7.34
N PRO A 262 16.57 -18.02 6.20
CA PRO A 262 17.88 -18.68 6.21
C PRO A 262 18.93 -17.94 7.04
N ARG A 263 18.97 -16.61 6.90
CA ARG A 263 19.72 -15.70 7.76
C ARG A 263 18.81 -14.69 8.37
N PHE A 264 19.02 -14.38 9.65
CA PHE A 264 18.20 -13.42 10.38
C PHE A 264 19.03 -12.62 11.37
N ARG A 265 18.53 -11.40 11.66
CA ARG A 265 19.13 -10.48 12.61
C ARG A 265 18.62 -10.73 14.02
N GLU A 266 19.53 -10.87 14.97
CA GLU A 266 19.28 -10.72 16.40
C GLU A 266 19.69 -9.29 16.80
N SER A 267 18.70 -8.43 17.01
CA SER A 267 18.93 -7.02 17.35
C SER A 267 19.34 -6.83 18.81
N ASN A 268 20.10 -5.76 19.09
CA ASN A 268 20.37 -5.32 20.45
C ASN A 268 19.09 -4.71 21.06
N LEU A 269 18.44 -5.47 21.93
CA LEU A 269 17.11 -5.13 22.45
C LEU A 269 17.10 -3.89 23.35
N TRP A 270 18.22 -3.52 23.98
CA TRP A 270 18.30 -2.25 24.69
C TRP A 270 18.33 -1.06 23.76
N MET A 271 19.11 -1.14 22.68
CA MET A 271 19.14 -0.11 21.65
C MET A 271 17.77 0.02 20.95
N VAL A 272 17.05 -1.10 20.77
CA VAL A 272 15.69 -1.06 20.24
C VAL A 272 14.74 -0.24 21.14
N LEU A 273 14.81 -0.40 22.46
CA LEU A 273 14.02 0.41 23.40
C LEU A 273 14.36 1.91 23.32
N GLU A 274 15.64 2.24 23.24
CA GLU A 274 16.08 3.63 23.07
C GLU A 274 15.64 4.23 21.73
N GLN A 275 15.73 3.45 20.64
CA GLN A 275 15.28 3.86 19.32
C GLN A 275 13.76 4.05 19.29
N ALA A 276 13.00 3.20 19.96
CA ALA A 276 11.56 3.34 20.06
C ALA A 276 11.12 4.65 20.70
N VAL A 277 11.86 5.14 21.68
CA VAL A 277 11.63 6.47 22.28
C VAL A 277 11.95 7.59 21.30
N ARG A 278 13.09 7.51 20.61
CA ARG A 278 13.52 8.53 19.63
C ARG A 278 12.59 8.62 18.42
N ASN A 279 12.12 7.46 17.97
CA ASN A 279 11.25 7.33 16.80
C ASN A 279 9.75 7.32 17.17
N TRP A 280 9.41 7.73 18.39
CA TRP A 280 8.03 7.74 18.84
C TRP A 280 7.17 8.61 17.92
N PRO A 281 6.01 8.10 17.44
CA PRO A 281 5.13 8.87 16.60
C PRO A 281 4.69 10.17 17.28
N ARG A 282 5.00 11.30 16.66
CA ARG A 282 4.57 12.59 17.18
C ARG A 282 3.10 12.79 16.90
N SER A 283 2.30 12.80 17.94
CA SER A 283 0.89 13.14 17.86
C SER A 283 0.65 14.49 18.55
N GLU A 284 0.01 15.40 17.84
CA GLU A 284 -0.18 16.77 18.35
C GLU A 284 -1.33 16.87 19.36
N LYS A 285 -2.34 15.99 19.28
CA LYS A 285 -3.55 16.09 20.10
C LYS A 285 -3.93 14.77 20.75
N PRO A 286 -4.03 14.73 22.08
CA PRO A 286 -4.61 13.58 22.77
C PRO A 286 -6.09 13.42 22.43
N VAL A 287 -6.55 12.18 22.45
CA VAL A 287 -7.95 11.79 22.24
C VAL A 287 -8.50 11.23 23.55
N PHE A 288 -9.69 11.64 23.92
CA PHE A 288 -10.38 11.06 25.08
C PHE A 288 -10.70 9.59 24.78
N ILE A 289 -10.28 8.70 25.66
CA ILE A 289 -10.49 7.25 25.51
C ILE A 289 -11.02 6.64 26.79
N THR A 290 -12.06 5.80 26.64
CA THR A 290 -12.68 5.06 27.73
C THR A 290 -12.78 3.59 27.38
N ARG A 291 -13.05 2.77 28.40
CA ARG A 291 -13.48 1.38 28.22
C ARG A 291 -14.96 1.24 28.52
N TRP A 292 -15.63 0.45 27.69
CA TRP A 292 -17.02 0.09 27.92
C TRP A 292 -17.24 -0.42 29.36
N PRO A 293 -18.32 -0.01 30.09
CA PRO A 293 -19.48 0.75 29.60
C PRO A 293 -19.37 2.30 29.66
N ASN A 294 -18.22 2.86 30.02
CA ASN A 294 -18.04 4.30 30.10
C ASN A 294 -17.96 4.90 28.67
N LEU A 295 -18.72 5.95 28.45
CA LEU A 295 -18.83 6.60 27.13
C LEU A 295 -17.96 7.84 27.04
N PRO A 296 -17.45 8.19 25.85
CA PRO A 296 -16.76 9.46 25.62
C PRO A 296 -17.75 10.64 25.63
N PRO A 297 -17.26 11.86 25.86
CA PRO A 297 -18.06 13.07 25.83
C PRO A 297 -18.62 13.37 24.43
N GLU A 298 -19.52 14.38 24.35
CA GLU A 298 -20.19 14.74 23.08
C GLU A 298 -19.22 15.36 22.06
N GLU A 299 -18.17 15.98 22.51
CA GLU A 299 -17.13 16.60 21.68
C GLU A 299 -16.28 15.58 20.90
N GLY A 300 -16.41 14.30 21.20
CA GLY A 300 -15.71 13.22 20.53
C GLY A 300 -14.86 12.38 21.48
N GLY A 301 -14.38 11.27 20.96
CA GLY A 301 -13.52 10.35 21.69
C GLY A 301 -13.80 8.89 21.34
N ILE A 302 -13.12 7.99 22.02
CA ILE A 302 -13.15 6.55 21.76
C ILE A 302 -13.69 5.79 22.96
N CYS A 303 -14.60 4.86 22.73
CA CYS A 303 -14.98 3.82 23.69
C CYS A 303 -14.55 2.46 23.17
N VAL A 304 -13.65 1.79 23.89
CA VAL A 304 -13.14 0.46 23.52
C VAL A 304 -13.94 -0.62 24.24
N PHE A 305 -14.44 -1.59 23.48
CA PHE A 305 -14.94 -2.85 23.98
C PHE A 305 -13.86 -3.93 23.80
N PRO A 306 -13.24 -4.41 24.89
CA PRO A 306 -12.17 -5.40 24.81
C PRO A 306 -12.74 -6.82 24.64
N GLY A 307 -13.39 -7.07 23.50
CA GLY A 307 -14.09 -8.33 23.23
C GLY A 307 -14.56 -8.43 21.79
N ARG A 308 -15.34 -9.45 21.51
CA ARG A 308 -15.89 -9.71 20.18
C ARG A 308 -17.17 -8.91 19.98
N LEU A 309 -17.39 -8.39 18.79
CA LEU A 309 -18.57 -7.63 18.42
C LEU A 309 -19.90 -8.30 18.82
N ARG A 310 -19.98 -9.65 18.70
CA ARG A 310 -21.17 -10.43 19.07
C ARG A 310 -21.51 -10.38 20.57
N GLU A 311 -20.53 -10.08 21.40
CA GLU A 311 -20.70 -9.99 22.86
C GLU A 311 -21.16 -8.59 23.29
N TRP A 312 -21.09 -7.63 22.37
CA TRP A 312 -21.42 -6.24 22.58
C TRP A 312 -22.77 -5.82 21.98
N LEU A 313 -23.12 -6.39 20.84
CA LEU A 313 -24.37 -6.07 20.16
C LEU A 313 -25.55 -6.96 20.68
N PRO A 314 -26.78 -6.41 20.77
CA PRO A 314 -27.17 -5.03 20.45
C PRO A 314 -26.69 -4.00 21.47
N LEU A 315 -26.40 -2.78 20.99
CA LEU A 315 -26.06 -1.66 21.88
C LEU A 315 -27.27 -1.20 22.72
N PRO A 316 -27.05 -0.60 23.89
CA PRO A 316 -28.13 -0.01 24.69
C PRO A 316 -28.90 1.07 23.94
N ARG A 317 -30.16 1.26 24.36
CA ARG A 317 -31.00 2.36 23.84
C ARG A 317 -30.30 3.71 24.06
N GLY A 318 -30.24 4.54 23.01
CA GLY A 318 -29.60 5.85 23.04
C GLY A 318 -28.18 5.87 22.40
N ILE A 319 -27.58 4.71 22.11
CA ILE A 319 -26.33 4.62 21.36
C ILE A 319 -26.64 4.03 19.98
N GLN A 320 -26.74 4.88 18.97
CA GLN A 320 -27.05 4.46 17.61
C GLN A 320 -25.94 4.92 16.66
N PRO A 321 -25.06 4.02 16.21
CA PRO A 321 -24.09 4.32 15.17
C PRO A 321 -24.81 4.73 13.87
N LEU A 322 -24.39 5.86 13.29
CA LEU A 322 -24.89 6.34 12.01
C LEU A 322 -24.04 5.83 10.85
N GLY A 323 -22.84 5.32 11.12
CA GLY A 323 -21.96 4.69 10.13
C GLY A 323 -20.97 3.78 10.80
N ALA A 324 -20.35 2.92 10.00
CA ALA A 324 -19.20 2.13 10.42
C ALA A 324 -17.99 2.39 9.52
N ILE A 325 -16.81 2.34 10.12
CA ILE A 325 -15.53 2.52 9.44
C ILE A 325 -14.64 1.36 9.81
N THR A 326 -13.88 0.82 8.86
CA THR A 326 -12.92 -0.23 9.20
C THR A 326 -11.87 -0.41 8.11
N VAL A 327 -10.67 -0.82 8.50
CA VAL A 327 -9.66 -1.37 7.60
C VAL A 327 -9.69 -2.89 7.72
N VAL A 328 -9.88 -3.58 6.61
CA VAL A 328 -9.96 -5.03 6.65
C VAL A 328 -8.58 -5.63 6.93
N PRO A 329 -8.42 -6.42 7.99
CA PRO A 329 -7.15 -7.06 8.26
C PRO A 329 -6.91 -8.20 7.28
N ARG A 330 -5.67 -8.34 6.81
CA ARG A 330 -5.24 -9.53 6.08
C ARG A 330 -5.04 -10.70 7.04
N PRO A 331 -5.29 -11.95 6.63
CA PRO A 331 -4.84 -13.12 7.38
C PRO A 331 -3.33 -13.05 7.59
N ASN A 332 -2.91 -12.86 8.84
CA ASN A 332 -1.52 -12.76 9.23
C ASN A 332 -1.25 -13.66 10.43
N GLN A 333 -0.80 -14.89 10.14
CA GLN A 333 -0.50 -15.87 11.18
C GLN A 333 0.56 -15.34 12.15
N ALA A 334 1.62 -14.72 11.64
CA ALA A 334 2.70 -14.22 12.48
C ALA A 334 2.16 -13.22 13.50
N PHE A 335 1.49 -12.16 13.06
CA PHE A 335 1.02 -11.11 13.95
C PHE A 335 0.00 -11.61 14.98
N TRP A 336 -0.98 -12.38 14.54
CA TRP A 336 -2.04 -12.84 15.46
C TRP A 336 -1.53 -13.85 16.47
N THR A 337 -0.62 -14.76 16.05
CA THR A 337 0.01 -15.70 16.97
C THR A 337 0.95 -14.99 17.94
N LEU A 338 1.79 -14.06 17.43
CA LEU A 338 2.66 -13.25 18.28
C LEU A 338 1.84 -12.37 19.23
N SER A 339 0.74 -11.76 18.80
CA SER A 339 -0.14 -10.99 19.69
C SER A 339 -0.66 -11.84 20.85
N ALA A 340 -1.04 -13.11 20.61
CA ALA A 340 -1.45 -14.02 21.67
C ALA A 340 -0.31 -14.34 22.63
N VAL A 341 0.89 -14.61 22.10
CA VAL A 341 2.11 -14.86 22.88
C VAL A 341 2.49 -13.64 23.70
N TRP A 342 2.51 -12.46 23.10
CA TRP A 342 2.86 -11.21 23.77
C TRP A 342 1.86 -10.86 24.86
N ALA A 343 0.56 -10.99 24.57
CA ALA A 343 -0.48 -10.77 25.59
C ALA A 343 -0.31 -11.70 26.80
N GLY A 344 -0.06 -12.99 26.56
CA GLY A 344 0.19 -13.96 27.63
C GLY A 344 1.48 -13.67 28.39
N TRP A 345 2.54 -13.30 27.69
CA TRP A 345 3.82 -13.01 28.30
C TRP A 345 3.78 -11.74 29.16
N LEU A 346 3.08 -10.69 28.68
CA LEU A 346 2.91 -9.43 29.39
C LEU A 346 1.92 -9.56 30.58
N TRP A 347 0.75 -10.15 30.35
CA TRP A 347 -0.38 -10.07 31.30
C TRP A 347 -0.91 -11.42 31.79
N GLY A 348 -0.30 -12.53 31.36
CA GLY A 348 -0.68 -13.87 31.80
C GLY A 348 -1.78 -14.52 30.95
N ARG A 349 -2.15 -15.76 31.33
CA ARG A 349 -3.02 -16.66 30.52
C ARG A 349 -4.38 -16.08 30.18
N GLU A 350 -4.97 -15.28 31.05
CA GLU A 350 -6.29 -14.72 30.81
C GLU A 350 -6.28 -13.75 29.62
N ALA A 351 -5.19 -13.05 29.41
CA ALA A 351 -5.03 -12.15 28.27
C ALA A 351 -4.93 -12.88 26.92
N VAL A 352 -4.63 -14.19 26.93
CA VAL A 352 -4.60 -15.03 25.72
C VAL A 352 -5.99 -15.48 25.28
N LEU A 353 -6.95 -15.58 26.20
CA LEU A 353 -8.27 -16.17 25.94
C LEU A 353 -9.01 -15.56 24.74
N PRO A 354 -9.01 -14.22 24.54
CA PRO A 354 -9.64 -13.64 23.36
C PRO A 354 -9.02 -14.11 22.05
N LEU A 355 -7.74 -14.44 22.06
CA LEU A 355 -6.93 -14.87 20.92
C LEU A 355 -6.67 -16.38 20.85
N LYS A 356 -7.30 -17.20 21.70
CA LYS A 356 -7.03 -18.65 21.78
C LYS A 356 -7.07 -19.35 20.41
N GLY A 357 -8.02 -19.00 19.56
CA GLY A 357 -8.15 -19.59 18.24
C GLY A 357 -6.95 -19.35 17.32
N THR A 358 -6.08 -18.38 17.60
CA THR A 358 -4.88 -18.12 16.82
C THR A 358 -3.75 -19.11 17.15
N LEU A 359 -3.68 -19.59 18.40
CA LEU A 359 -2.72 -20.62 18.84
C LEU A 359 -3.18 -22.05 18.50
N GLU A 360 -4.48 -22.27 18.37
CA GLU A 360 -5.05 -23.57 17.98
C GLU A 360 -5.00 -23.80 16.46
N ARG A 361 -5.03 -22.73 15.69
CA ARG A 361 -5.18 -22.77 14.25
C ARG A 361 -3.84 -22.89 13.52
N ARG A 362 -3.79 -23.79 12.53
CA ARG A 362 -2.62 -24.01 11.70
C ARG A 362 -2.74 -23.44 10.29
N ARG A 363 -3.94 -23.05 9.85
CA ARG A 363 -4.18 -22.53 8.51
C ARG A 363 -4.94 -21.21 8.56
N TYR A 364 -4.43 -20.22 7.84
CA TYR A 364 -5.00 -18.89 7.67
C TYR A 364 -5.20 -18.65 6.17
N ASP A 365 -6.15 -19.39 5.58
CA ASP A 365 -6.51 -19.25 4.17
C ASP A 365 -7.64 -18.23 3.95
N TRP A 366 -7.87 -17.90 2.70
CA TRP A 366 -8.87 -16.92 2.31
C TRP A 366 -10.30 -17.38 2.63
N GLN A 367 -10.56 -18.68 2.57
CA GLN A 367 -11.88 -19.22 2.91
C GLN A 367 -12.21 -19.02 4.40
N TRP A 368 -11.25 -19.29 5.28
CA TRP A 368 -11.43 -18.99 6.70
C TRP A 368 -11.63 -17.50 6.95
N HIS A 369 -10.84 -16.66 6.25
CA HIS A 369 -10.93 -15.21 6.38
C HIS A 369 -12.29 -14.69 5.94
N ALA A 370 -12.81 -15.16 4.80
CA ALA A 370 -14.15 -14.84 4.33
C ALA A 370 -15.21 -15.24 5.35
N GLY A 371 -15.08 -16.43 5.98
CA GLY A 371 -15.98 -16.88 7.04
C GLY A 371 -15.95 -15.98 8.28
N ALA A 372 -14.77 -15.52 8.70
CA ALA A 372 -14.63 -14.61 9.83
C ALA A 372 -15.24 -13.22 9.55
N LEU A 373 -14.99 -12.68 8.36
CA LEU A 373 -15.60 -11.40 7.91
C LEU A 373 -17.11 -11.54 7.80
N HIS A 374 -17.61 -12.61 7.16
CA HIS A 374 -19.03 -12.88 7.05
C HIS A 374 -19.73 -12.91 8.40
N HIS A 375 -19.13 -13.62 9.39
CA HIS A 375 -19.68 -13.69 10.75
C HIS A 375 -19.82 -12.28 11.36
N THR A 376 -18.78 -11.45 11.26
CA THR A 376 -18.79 -10.08 11.79
C THR A 376 -19.81 -9.20 11.09
N LEU A 377 -19.81 -9.21 9.75
CA LEU A 377 -20.75 -8.42 8.94
C LEU A 377 -22.21 -8.87 9.15
N SER A 378 -22.46 -10.16 9.31
CA SER A 378 -23.79 -10.69 9.59
C SER A 378 -24.34 -10.26 10.97
N ILE A 379 -23.48 -10.18 11.98
CA ILE A 379 -23.83 -9.65 13.29
C ILE A 379 -24.16 -8.16 13.17
N LEU A 380 -23.32 -7.41 12.49
CA LEU A 380 -23.54 -5.99 12.28
C LEU A 380 -24.85 -5.73 11.52
N ARG A 381 -25.11 -6.48 10.44
CA ARG A 381 -26.32 -6.38 9.62
C ARG A 381 -27.62 -6.58 10.43
N ARG A 382 -27.61 -7.52 11.36
CA ARG A 382 -28.78 -7.83 12.22
C ARG A 382 -29.05 -6.78 13.30
N ASN A 383 -28.03 -6.02 13.69
CA ASN A 383 -28.08 -5.09 14.83
C ASN A 383 -27.94 -3.61 14.45
N SER A 384 -27.94 -3.29 13.15
CA SER A 384 -27.85 -1.93 12.64
C SER A 384 -28.95 -1.61 11.67
N ALA A 385 -29.26 -0.34 11.48
CA ALA A 385 -30.19 0.10 10.44
C ALA A 385 -29.72 -0.37 9.05
N ALA A 386 -30.66 -0.69 8.17
CA ALA A 386 -30.33 -1.18 6.83
C ALA A 386 -29.56 -0.13 6.02
N GLU A 387 -29.89 1.11 6.19
CA GLU A 387 -29.32 2.26 5.49
C GLU A 387 -27.95 2.70 6.04
N MET A 388 -27.52 2.17 7.21
CA MET A 388 -26.26 2.53 7.81
C MET A 388 -25.09 2.19 6.88
N PRO A 389 -24.32 3.18 6.40
CA PRO A 389 -23.19 2.93 5.53
C PRO A 389 -22.01 2.34 6.31
N ILE A 390 -21.31 1.41 5.70
CA ILE A 390 -20.03 0.90 6.18
C ILE A 390 -18.96 1.34 5.18
N PHE A 391 -18.04 2.18 5.62
CA PHE A 391 -16.84 2.51 4.85
C PHE A 391 -15.73 1.52 5.19
N LEU A 392 -15.35 0.76 4.17
CA LEU A 392 -14.42 -0.34 4.30
C LEU A 392 -13.20 -0.06 3.43
N ILE A 393 -12.02 -0.01 4.03
CA ILE A 393 -10.75 0.07 3.32
C ILE A 393 -10.21 -1.34 3.15
N CYS A 394 -10.04 -1.76 1.90
CA CYS A 394 -9.35 -2.98 1.53
C CYS A 394 -7.92 -2.62 1.15
N PRO A 395 -6.92 -2.84 2.03
CA PRO A 395 -5.58 -2.30 1.86
C PRO A 395 -4.71 -3.06 0.85
N GLU A 396 -5.23 -4.12 0.26
CA GLU A 396 -4.54 -4.93 -0.76
C GLU A 396 -5.59 -5.46 -1.76
N LEU A 397 -5.31 -5.32 -3.06
CA LEU A 397 -6.17 -5.83 -4.15
C LEU A 397 -5.83 -7.28 -4.55
N VAL A 398 -5.06 -8.01 -3.74
CA VAL A 398 -4.77 -9.43 -4.01
C VAL A 398 -6.06 -10.19 -4.27
N PRO A 399 -6.17 -10.98 -5.37
CA PRO A 399 -7.42 -11.59 -5.80
C PRO A 399 -8.13 -12.40 -4.71
N GLY A 400 -7.39 -13.20 -3.95
CA GLY A 400 -7.95 -13.99 -2.84
C GLY A 400 -8.51 -13.13 -1.72
N PHE A 401 -7.84 -12.01 -1.40
CA PHE A 401 -8.28 -11.09 -0.35
C PHE A 401 -9.55 -10.35 -0.76
N TYR A 402 -9.55 -9.74 -1.94
CA TYR A 402 -10.71 -9.00 -2.42
C TYR A 402 -11.92 -9.92 -2.65
N SER A 403 -11.70 -11.16 -3.15
CA SER A 403 -12.75 -12.18 -3.25
C SER A 403 -13.36 -12.54 -1.90
N ALA A 404 -12.53 -12.67 -0.85
CA ALA A 404 -13.01 -12.97 0.50
C ALA A 404 -13.88 -11.83 1.06
N VAL A 405 -13.49 -10.56 0.83
CA VAL A 405 -14.26 -9.38 1.23
C VAL A 405 -15.60 -9.32 0.49
N ALA A 406 -15.58 -9.43 -0.84
CA ALA A 406 -16.79 -9.38 -1.66
C ALA A 406 -17.77 -10.52 -1.32
N ALA A 407 -17.25 -11.72 -1.15
CA ALA A 407 -18.03 -12.89 -0.75
C ALA A 407 -18.67 -12.70 0.63
N ALA A 408 -17.89 -12.24 1.61
CA ALA A 408 -18.37 -12.02 2.98
C ALA A 408 -19.46 -10.95 3.04
N ALA A 409 -19.27 -9.83 2.33
CA ALA A 409 -20.25 -8.74 2.28
C ALA A 409 -21.58 -9.20 1.66
N SER A 410 -21.50 -9.85 0.50
CA SER A 410 -22.70 -10.35 -0.19
C SER A 410 -23.45 -11.40 0.64
N ALA A 411 -22.72 -12.38 1.25
CA ALA A 411 -23.32 -13.39 2.12
C ALA A 411 -23.99 -12.80 3.37
N ALA A 412 -23.49 -11.66 3.87
CA ALA A 412 -24.08 -10.95 4.99
C ALA A 412 -25.28 -10.06 4.58
N GLY A 413 -25.66 -10.02 3.31
CA GLY A 413 -26.78 -9.22 2.80
C GLY A 413 -26.42 -7.73 2.62
N TYR A 414 -25.16 -7.42 2.35
CA TYR A 414 -24.72 -6.09 1.98
C TYR A 414 -24.59 -5.93 0.46
N LEU A 415 -25.02 -4.76 0.00
CA LEU A 415 -24.79 -4.28 -1.36
C LEU A 415 -23.63 -3.31 -1.36
N GLN A 416 -22.77 -3.41 -2.34
CA GLN A 416 -21.72 -2.43 -2.60
C GLN A 416 -22.33 -1.23 -3.32
N THR A 417 -22.57 -0.15 -2.59
CA THR A 417 -23.21 1.08 -3.09
C THR A 417 -22.21 2.13 -3.56
N GLY A 418 -20.95 2.00 -3.19
CA GLY A 418 -19.88 2.87 -3.64
C GLY A 418 -18.54 2.15 -3.68
N GLN A 419 -17.66 2.61 -4.58
CA GLN A 419 -16.30 2.11 -4.67
C GLN A 419 -15.35 3.12 -5.31
N ALA A 420 -14.10 3.06 -4.89
CA ALA A 420 -12.97 3.67 -5.56
C ALA A 420 -11.75 2.74 -5.44
N LEU A 421 -10.98 2.59 -6.50
CA LEU A 421 -9.81 1.72 -6.52
C LEU A 421 -8.61 2.45 -7.12
N CYS A 422 -7.48 2.35 -6.46
CA CYS A 422 -6.19 2.81 -6.95
C CYS A 422 -5.32 1.58 -7.24
N ALA A 423 -5.02 1.33 -8.50
CA ALA A 423 -4.42 0.06 -8.91
C ALA A 423 -2.95 -0.07 -8.52
N ASP A 424 -2.17 1.01 -8.61
CA ASP A 424 -0.74 1.01 -8.23
C ASP A 424 -0.53 1.05 -6.72
N ALA A 425 -1.48 1.64 -5.97
CA ALA A 425 -1.51 1.56 -4.51
C ALA A 425 -2.11 0.23 -4.01
N GLU A 426 -2.60 -0.61 -4.92
CA GLU A 426 -3.29 -1.88 -4.63
C GLU A 426 -4.41 -1.74 -3.58
N THR A 427 -5.09 -0.60 -3.50
CA THR A 427 -6.06 -0.28 -2.46
C THR A 427 -7.45 -0.07 -3.02
N ALA A 428 -8.47 -0.57 -2.31
CA ALA A 428 -9.88 -0.30 -2.60
C ALA A 428 -10.58 0.32 -1.38
N GLN A 429 -11.47 1.26 -1.66
CA GLN A 429 -12.37 1.90 -0.72
C GLN A 429 -13.80 1.55 -1.12
N LEU A 430 -14.52 0.89 -0.25
CA LEU A 430 -15.86 0.37 -0.52
C LEU A 430 -16.87 0.99 0.44
N VAL A 431 -18.05 1.32 -0.08
CA VAL A 431 -19.21 1.67 0.75
C VAL A 431 -20.22 0.54 0.63
N LEU A 432 -20.53 -0.06 1.75
CA LEU A 432 -21.51 -1.13 1.87
C LEU A 432 -22.78 -0.63 2.58
N GLN A 433 -23.95 -1.02 2.10
CA GLN A 433 -25.23 -0.79 2.77
C GLN A 433 -26.08 -2.07 2.75
N GLY A 434 -26.94 -2.22 3.73
CA GLY A 434 -27.85 -3.35 3.75
C GLY A 434 -28.79 -3.29 2.54
N GLY A 435 -28.93 -4.42 1.84
CA GLY A 435 -29.84 -4.59 0.72
C GLY A 435 -31.09 -5.39 1.09
N ALA A 436 -32.11 -5.30 0.26
CA ALA A 436 -33.17 -6.32 0.22
C ALA A 436 -32.55 -7.64 -0.29
N ASP A 437 -33.19 -8.78 0.01
CA ASP A 437 -32.70 -10.09 -0.39
C ASP A 437 -32.34 -10.10 -1.87
N VAL A 438 -31.04 -10.33 -2.15
CA VAL A 438 -30.54 -10.44 -3.50
C VAL A 438 -30.78 -11.87 -3.98
N PRO A 439 -31.55 -12.11 -5.05
CA PRO A 439 -31.80 -13.45 -5.56
C PRO A 439 -30.51 -14.12 -6.00
N SER A 440 -30.32 -15.38 -5.66
CA SER A 440 -29.20 -16.19 -6.13
C SER A 440 -29.44 -16.63 -7.57
N PRO A 441 -28.59 -16.23 -8.54
CA PRO A 441 -28.80 -16.57 -9.95
C PRO A 441 -28.24 -17.95 -10.29
N ALA A 442 -28.68 -18.46 -11.45
CA ALA A 442 -28.10 -19.64 -12.08
C ALA A 442 -26.64 -19.38 -12.53
N SER A 443 -25.80 -20.42 -12.50
CA SER A 443 -24.35 -20.34 -12.76
C SER A 443 -23.94 -19.66 -14.07
N GLN A 444 -24.70 -19.84 -15.17
CA GLN A 444 -24.41 -19.19 -16.46
C GLN A 444 -24.63 -17.66 -16.46
N VAL A 445 -25.56 -17.18 -15.62
CA VAL A 445 -25.80 -15.72 -15.46
C VAL A 445 -24.60 -15.05 -14.79
N GLY A 446 -23.95 -15.74 -13.87
CA GLY A 446 -22.80 -15.21 -13.16
C GLY A 446 -21.59 -14.93 -14.06
N GLU A 447 -21.25 -15.85 -14.97
CA GLU A 447 -20.10 -15.65 -15.89
C GLU A 447 -20.34 -14.48 -16.85
N ASN A 448 -21.56 -14.33 -17.37
CA ASN A 448 -21.92 -13.19 -18.20
C ASN A 448 -21.86 -11.87 -17.44
N LEU A 449 -22.34 -11.84 -16.19
CA LEU A 449 -22.25 -10.65 -15.36
C LEU A 449 -20.78 -10.23 -15.12
N ALA A 450 -19.93 -11.19 -14.77
CA ALA A 450 -18.51 -10.93 -14.55
C ALA A 450 -17.83 -10.39 -15.82
N ARG A 451 -18.10 -11.01 -16.98
CA ARG A 451 -17.58 -10.58 -18.29
C ARG A 451 -18.04 -9.16 -18.63
N THR A 452 -19.33 -8.90 -18.53
CA THR A 452 -19.87 -7.55 -18.79
C THR A 452 -19.20 -6.51 -17.91
N GLY A 453 -19.02 -6.79 -16.62
CA GLY A 453 -18.32 -5.87 -15.72
C GLY A 453 -16.87 -5.59 -16.11
N VAL A 454 -16.15 -6.61 -16.59
CA VAL A 454 -14.78 -6.46 -17.12
C VAL A 454 -14.76 -5.59 -18.37
N GLU A 455 -15.62 -5.92 -19.36
CA GLU A 455 -15.70 -5.20 -20.63
C GLU A 455 -16.12 -3.72 -20.44
N GLU A 456 -17.07 -3.46 -19.54
CA GLU A 456 -17.50 -2.10 -19.20
C GLU A 456 -16.36 -1.26 -18.67
N VAL A 457 -15.50 -1.80 -17.78
CA VAL A 457 -14.38 -1.07 -17.21
C VAL A 457 -13.31 -0.79 -18.26
N ILE A 458 -13.00 -1.76 -19.13
CA ILE A 458 -12.06 -1.55 -20.24
C ILE A 458 -12.58 -0.43 -21.17
N LYS A 459 -13.86 -0.50 -21.56
CA LYS A 459 -14.50 0.55 -22.39
C LYS A 459 -14.45 1.91 -21.73
N LEU A 460 -14.78 1.98 -20.45
CA LEU A 460 -14.81 3.24 -19.68
C LEU A 460 -13.43 3.90 -19.60
N ARG A 461 -12.36 3.10 -19.44
CA ARG A 461 -10.97 3.59 -19.43
C ARG A 461 -10.44 3.87 -20.83
N ASN A 462 -10.91 3.15 -21.81
CA ASN A 462 -10.42 3.14 -23.20
C ASN A 462 -8.92 2.93 -23.34
N GLU A 463 -8.35 2.14 -22.43
CA GLU A 463 -6.94 1.74 -22.42
C GLU A 463 -6.79 0.32 -21.86
N PRO A 464 -5.73 -0.43 -22.21
CA PRO A 464 -5.44 -1.70 -21.57
C PRO A 464 -5.42 -1.55 -20.05
N THR A 465 -6.07 -2.48 -19.37
CA THR A 465 -6.33 -2.37 -17.93
C THR A 465 -5.69 -3.55 -17.18
N PRO A 466 -5.04 -3.31 -16.01
CA PRO A 466 -4.38 -4.37 -15.27
C PRO A 466 -5.37 -5.38 -14.69
N TYR A 467 -4.94 -6.63 -14.59
CA TYR A 467 -5.75 -7.74 -14.09
C TYR A 467 -6.43 -7.46 -12.74
N LEU A 468 -5.72 -6.88 -11.77
CA LEU A 468 -6.27 -6.63 -10.42
C LEU A 468 -7.53 -5.75 -10.46
N LEU A 469 -7.53 -4.73 -11.32
CA LEU A 469 -8.69 -3.84 -11.47
C LEU A 469 -9.85 -4.58 -12.13
N LEU A 470 -9.58 -5.38 -13.15
CA LEU A 470 -10.61 -6.16 -13.87
C LEU A 470 -11.17 -7.30 -13.02
N HIS A 471 -10.33 -7.93 -12.20
CA HIS A 471 -10.77 -8.91 -11.22
C HIS A 471 -11.75 -8.29 -10.21
N ALA A 472 -11.42 -7.10 -9.69
CA ALA A 472 -12.31 -6.36 -8.80
C ALA A 472 -13.62 -5.96 -9.51
N ALA A 473 -13.56 -5.57 -10.79
CA ALA A 473 -14.73 -5.25 -11.60
C ALA A 473 -15.67 -6.46 -11.80
N ALA A 474 -15.10 -7.62 -12.10
CA ALA A 474 -15.84 -8.87 -12.21
C ALA A 474 -16.59 -9.20 -10.91
N LEU A 475 -15.89 -9.09 -9.76
CA LEU A 475 -16.48 -9.34 -8.44
C LEU A 475 -17.56 -8.31 -8.07
N ALA A 476 -17.36 -7.06 -8.39
CA ALA A 476 -18.36 -6.01 -8.15
C ALA A 476 -19.62 -6.22 -9.00
N ALA A 477 -19.47 -6.62 -10.25
CA ALA A 477 -20.59 -6.97 -11.12
C ALA A 477 -21.36 -8.19 -10.60
N LEU A 478 -20.63 -9.23 -10.15
CA LEU A 478 -21.22 -10.41 -9.53
C LEU A 478 -21.97 -10.06 -8.23
N ALA A 479 -21.38 -9.25 -7.37
CA ALA A 479 -22.01 -8.85 -6.11
C ALA A 479 -23.31 -8.09 -6.36
N ARG A 480 -23.33 -7.18 -7.33
CA ARG A 480 -24.51 -6.39 -7.70
C ARG A 480 -25.62 -7.21 -8.37
N GLY A 481 -25.24 -8.13 -9.24
CA GLY A 481 -26.18 -8.95 -9.98
C GLY A 481 -26.64 -10.20 -9.23
N GLY A 482 -26.24 -10.38 -7.95
CA GLY A 482 -26.53 -11.60 -7.19
C GLY A 482 -25.80 -12.84 -7.70
N GLY A 483 -24.74 -12.65 -8.50
CA GLY A 483 -23.98 -13.72 -9.14
C GLY A 483 -22.94 -14.41 -8.27
N ILE A 484 -22.75 -13.96 -7.03
CA ILE A 484 -21.86 -14.66 -6.09
C ILE A 484 -22.58 -15.93 -5.62
N PRO A 485 -21.97 -17.12 -5.77
CA PRO A 485 -22.65 -18.38 -5.55
C PRO A 485 -22.82 -18.70 -4.06
N PHE A 486 -23.90 -18.23 -3.45
CA PHE A 486 -24.31 -18.63 -2.10
C PHE A 486 -25.58 -19.45 -2.15
N ASN A 487 -25.56 -20.62 -1.57
CA ASN A 487 -26.75 -21.43 -1.43
C ASN A 487 -27.34 -21.42 0.00
N LYS A 488 -26.69 -20.73 0.96
CA LYS A 488 -27.10 -20.69 2.39
C LYS A 488 -26.50 -19.46 3.09
N PRO A 489 -26.99 -19.09 4.28
CA PRO A 489 -26.45 -17.96 5.08
C PRO A 489 -25.01 -18.15 5.57
N GLU A 490 -24.37 -19.27 5.24
CA GLU A 490 -22.97 -19.55 5.57
C GLU A 490 -22.16 -19.62 4.27
N ILE A 491 -20.92 -19.11 4.32
CA ILE A 491 -19.97 -19.29 3.22
C ILE A 491 -19.54 -20.74 3.19
N ALA A 492 -20.02 -21.49 2.20
CA ALA A 492 -19.64 -22.89 2.01
C ALA A 492 -18.14 -22.98 1.72
N TRP A 493 -17.51 -24.10 2.15
CA TRP A 493 -16.06 -24.33 2.03
C TRP A 493 -15.52 -24.12 0.60
N ASP A 494 -16.31 -24.40 -0.41
CA ASP A 494 -15.91 -24.30 -1.81
C ASP A 494 -16.33 -22.97 -2.48
N THR A 495 -16.98 -22.05 -1.77
CA THR A 495 -17.52 -20.81 -2.35
C THR A 495 -16.43 -19.97 -3.01
N LEU A 496 -15.31 -19.73 -2.33
CA LEU A 496 -14.22 -18.93 -2.90
C LEU A 496 -13.57 -19.62 -4.10
N THR A 497 -13.40 -20.95 -4.04
CA THR A 497 -12.87 -21.72 -5.17
C THR A 497 -13.79 -21.62 -6.38
N LYS A 498 -15.11 -21.74 -6.17
CA LYS A 498 -16.10 -21.57 -7.24
C LYS A 498 -16.08 -20.16 -7.81
N LEU A 499 -15.99 -19.15 -6.96
CA LEU A 499 -15.92 -17.75 -7.36
C LEU A 499 -14.65 -17.45 -8.17
N GLN A 500 -13.49 -17.89 -7.70
CA GLN A 500 -12.22 -17.74 -8.41
C GLN A 500 -12.23 -18.47 -9.75
N ASN A 501 -12.76 -19.69 -9.81
CA ASN A 501 -12.92 -20.43 -11.06
C ASN A 501 -13.87 -19.74 -12.03
N LEU A 502 -14.94 -19.12 -11.54
CA LEU A 502 -15.89 -18.38 -12.36
C LEU A 502 -15.22 -17.16 -12.98
N VAL A 503 -14.55 -16.34 -12.17
CA VAL A 503 -13.79 -15.18 -12.65
C VAL A 503 -12.65 -15.61 -13.58
N GLY A 504 -11.90 -16.67 -13.22
CA GLY A 504 -10.82 -17.21 -14.05
C GLY A 504 -11.29 -17.65 -15.44
N ARG A 505 -12.52 -18.17 -15.58
CA ARG A 505 -13.07 -18.52 -16.90
C ARG A 505 -13.27 -17.31 -17.80
N VAL A 506 -13.64 -16.15 -17.25
CA VAL A 506 -13.78 -14.90 -18.01
C VAL A 506 -12.47 -14.53 -18.70
N PHE A 507 -11.34 -14.73 -18.02
CA PHE A 507 -10.01 -14.39 -18.58
C PHE A 507 -9.43 -15.52 -19.45
N ASN A 508 -9.66 -16.78 -19.11
CA ASN A 508 -9.02 -17.92 -19.80
C ASN A 508 -9.79 -18.44 -21.02
N LYS A 509 -11.09 -18.19 -21.11
CA LYS A 509 -11.98 -18.77 -22.17
C LYS A 509 -12.71 -17.71 -22.98
N SER A 510 -12.47 -16.42 -22.73
CA SER A 510 -13.16 -15.37 -23.44
C SER A 510 -12.48 -15.09 -24.77
N GLU A 511 -13.23 -15.22 -25.86
CA GLU A 511 -12.83 -14.75 -27.21
C GLU A 511 -12.90 -13.21 -27.30
N SER A 512 -13.52 -12.55 -26.32
CA SER A 512 -13.69 -11.09 -26.27
C SER A 512 -12.53 -10.33 -25.66
N LEU A 513 -11.54 -11.02 -25.05
CA LEU A 513 -10.42 -10.40 -24.33
C LEU A 513 -9.08 -10.86 -24.90
N ILE A 514 -8.16 -9.92 -25.06
CA ILE A 514 -6.76 -10.17 -25.37
C ILE A 514 -5.88 -9.70 -24.24
N ARG A 515 -4.74 -10.39 -24.04
CA ARG A 515 -3.77 -10.10 -22.99
C ARG A 515 -2.45 -9.64 -23.58
N PHE A 516 -1.89 -8.56 -23.02
CA PHE A 516 -0.59 -8.01 -23.39
C PHE A 516 0.44 -8.15 -22.27
N GLY A 517 1.71 -8.17 -22.64
CA GLY A 517 2.84 -7.82 -21.77
C GLY A 517 3.29 -8.87 -20.75
N SER A 518 2.85 -10.11 -20.83
CA SER A 518 3.30 -11.15 -19.90
C SER A 518 3.70 -12.44 -20.60
N GLN A 519 4.92 -12.92 -20.32
CA GLN A 519 5.37 -14.28 -20.65
C GLN A 519 4.88 -15.31 -19.61
N ALA A 520 4.33 -14.86 -18.47
CA ALA A 520 3.83 -15.73 -17.44
C ALA A 520 2.58 -16.48 -17.91
N GLN A 521 2.47 -17.77 -17.60
CA GLN A 521 1.29 -18.58 -17.91
C GLN A 521 0.06 -18.19 -17.05
N ALA A 522 0.27 -17.49 -15.92
CA ALA A 522 -0.80 -17.09 -15.03
C ALA A 522 -1.65 -15.96 -15.63
N SER A 523 -2.97 -16.15 -15.67
CA SER A 523 -3.94 -15.13 -16.10
C SER A 523 -3.97 -13.89 -15.18
N GLU A 524 -3.43 -14.01 -13.96
CA GLU A 524 -3.39 -12.97 -12.93
C GLU A 524 -2.33 -11.87 -13.17
N SER A 525 -1.77 -11.83 -14.38
CA SER A 525 -0.72 -10.87 -14.74
C SER A 525 -0.99 -10.25 -16.10
N GLY A 526 -0.30 -9.13 -16.39
CA GLY A 526 -0.40 -8.43 -17.67
C GLY A 526 -1.57 -7.43 -17.74
N TRP A 527 -1.69 -6.84 -18.91
CA TRP A 527 -2.70 -5.85 -19.25
C TRP A 527 -3.72 -6.48 -20.21
N TRP A 528 -4.97 -6.15 -20.04
CA TRP A 528 -6.08 -6.77 -20.79
C TRP A 528 -6.83 -5.74 -21.60
N TRP A 529 -7.21 -6.12 -22.80
CA TRP A 529 -7.97 -5.30 -23.75
C TRP A 529 -9.08 -6.13 -24.43
N LEU A 530 -9.98 -5.46 -25.14
CA LEU A 530 -11.02 -6.10 -25.93
C LEU A 530 -10.46 -6.66 -27.23
N ALA A 531 -10.86 -7.87 -27.64
CA ALA A 531 -10.45 -8.50 -28.89
C ALA A 531 -11.06 -7.81 -30.13
N GLN A 532 -12.25 -7.24 -29.96
CA GLN A 532 -12.89 -6.45 -31.02
C GLN A 532 -12.89 -4.98 -30.55
N GLU A 533 -12.34 -4.09 -31.37
CA GLU A 533 -12.35 -2.67 -31.11
C GLU A 533 -13.79 -2.15 -31.08
N SER A 534 -14.21 -1.64 -29.94
CA SER A 534 -15.38 -0.79 -29.87
C SER A 534 -14.89 0.63 -30.21
N GLY A 535 -15.26 1.15 -31.39
CA GLY A 535 -14.99 2.53 -31.75
C GLY A 535 -15.58 3.48 -30.70
N GLN A 536 -14.76 3.87 -29.72
CA GLN A 536 -15.12 4.87 -28.73
C GLN A 536 -14.45 6.18 -29.13
N ASP A 537 -15.24 7.26 -29.17
CA ASP A 537 -14.76 8.61 -29.47
C ASP A 537 -13.93 9.24 -28.34
N GLU A 538 -13.92 8.64 -27.13
CA GLU A 538 -13.18 9.18 -25.99
C GLU A 538 -11.70 8.78 -26.00
N PRO A 539 -10.78 9.71 -25.68
CA PRO A 539 -9.37 9.39 -25.55
C PRO A 539 -9.12 8.40 -24.38
N PRO A 540 -8.01 7.65 -24.40
CA PRO A 540 -7.56 6.85 -23.25
C PRO A 540 -7.55 7.63 -21.95
N LEU A 541 -7.80 6.97 -20.83
CA LEU A 541 -7.84 7.62 -19.50
C LEU A 541 -6.54 8.38 -19.22
N ALA A 542 -5.40 7.82 -19.57
CA ALA A 542 -4.10 8.47 -19.40
C ALA A 542 -4.04 9.85 -20.09
N ASP A 543 -4.61 9.98 -21.29
CA ASP A 543 -4.66 11.26 -22.03
C ASP A 543 -5.65 12.24 -21.38
N ARG A 544 -6.80 11.74 -20.91
CA ARG A 544 -7.81 12.56 -20.21
C ARG A 544 -7.28 13.15 -18.91
N VAL A 545 -6.56 12.35 -18.13
CA VAL A 545 -5.93 12.76 -16.85
C VAL A 545 -4.82 13.77 -17.11
N GLU A 546 -3.94 13.53 -18.09
CA GLU A 546 -2.90 14.49 -18.48
C GLU A 546 -3.50 15.85 -18.82
N MET A 547 -4.56 15.86 -19.62
CA MET A 547 -5.24 17.09 -20.03
C MET A 547 -5.85 17.84 -18.84
N GLU A 548 -6.43 17.12 -17.86
CA GLU A 548 -7.04 17.73 -16.68
C GLU A 548 -5.97 18.36 -15.76
N ILE A 549 -4.84 17.68 -15.56
CA ILE A 549 -3.72 18.22 -14.78
C ILE A 549 -3.18 19.51 -15.42
N ILE A 550 -3.01 19.52 -16.73
CA ILE A 550 -2.56 20.74 -17.45
C ILE A 550 -3.56 21.87 -17.28
N ARG A 551 -4.86 21.60 -17.43
CA ARG A 551 -5.92 22.60 -17.25
C ARG A 551 -5.92 23.17 -15.84
N LEU A 552 -5.74 22.31 -14.83
CA LEU A 552 -5.65 22.71 -13.45
C LEU A 552 -4.48 23.65 -13.20
N LEU A 553 -3.28 23.25 -13.64
CA LEU A 553 -2.06 24.03 -13.48
C LEU A 553 -2.09 25.38 -14.23
N ILE A 554 -2.82 25.47 -15.34
CA ILE A 554 -3.05 26.73 -16.05
C ILE A 554 -3.97 27.66 -15.28
N ARG A 555 -5.05 27.12 -14.69
CA ARG A 555 -6.07 27.90 -13.99
C ARG A 555 -5.63 28.38 -12.60
N GLN A 556 -4.91 27.52 -11.89
CA GLN A 556 -4.45 27.78 -10.53
C GLN A 556 -2.96 28.07 -10.54
N GLY A 557 -2.56 29.25 -10.10
CA GLY A 557 -1.16 29.73 -10.14
C GLY A 557 -0.18 29.00 -9.21
N GLY A 558 -0.61 27.94 -8.53
CA GLY A 558 0.16 27.05 -7.65
C GLY A 558 -0.78 26.23 -6.79
N THR A 559 -0.61 24.89 -6.78
CA THR A 559 -1.52 23.96 -6.09
C THR A 559 -0.71 22.89 -5.37
N PRO A 560 -1.01 22.60 -4.10
CA PRO A 560 -0.41 21.49 -3.39
C PRO A 560 -0.73 20.15 -4.07
N ARG A 561 0.18 19.18 -4.00
CA ARG A 561 -0.03 17.87 -4.64
C ARG A 561 -1.31 17.16 -4.15
N SER A 562 -1.60 17.24 -2.86
CA SER A 562 -2.81 16.64 -2.27
C SER A 562 -4.11 17.24 -2.82
N GLU A 563 -4.12 18.53 -3.13
CA GLU A 563 -5.27 19.20 -3.74
C GLU A 563 -5.44 18.79 -5.20
N ILE A 564 -4.31 18.65 -5.94
CA ILE A 564 -4.33 18.12 -7.31
C ILE A 564 -4.91 16.72 -7.34
N GLU A 565 -4.46 15.85 -6.42
CA GLU A 565 -5.01 14.50 -6.28
C GLU A 565 -6.52 14.51 -6.03
N THR A 566 -6.97 15.32 -5.08
CA THR A 566 -8.39 15.43 -4.75
C THR A 566 -9.21 15.83 -5.97
N ILE A 567 -8.80 16.89 -6.69
CA ILE A 567 -9.52 17.37 -7.88
C ILE A 567 -9.53 16.33 -8.99
N VAL A 568 -8.40 15.65 -9.21
CA VAL A 568 -8.30 14.63 -10.26
C VAL A 568 -9.12 13.39 -9.91
N TYR A 569 -9.11 12.95 -8.65
CA TYR A 569 -9.88 11.79 -8.21
C TYR A 569 -11.40 12.07 -8.17
N ASP A 570 -11.81 13.29 -7.85
CA ASP A 570 -13.21 13.72 -7.98
C ASP A 570 -13.67 13.70 -9.45
N LYS A 571 -12.80 14.10 -10.36
CA LYS A 571 -13.08 14.11 -11.80
C LYS A 571 -13.12 12.70 -12.39
N TYR A 572 -12.29 11.80 -11.90
CA TYR A 572 -12.14 10.43 -12.38
C TYR A 572 -12.40 9.41 -11.24
N PRO A 573 -13.67 9.29 -10.80
CA PRO A 573 -14.01 8.44 -9.66
C PRO A 573 -14.09 6.95 -10.02
N GLY A 574 -14.05 6.11 -9.01
CA GLY A 574 -14.33 4.67 -9.10
C GLY A 574 -13.31 3.91 -9.95
N TRP A 575 -13.75 3.35 -11.08
CA TRP A 575 -12.89 2.61 -12.00
C TRP A 575 -11.96 3.51 -12.82
N LEU A 576 -12.23 4.80 -12.85
CA LEU A 576 -11.43 5.80 -13.54
C LEU A 576 -10.33 6.41 -12.67
N THR A 577 -10.22 6.03 -11.39
CA THR A 577 -9.15 6.52 -10.52
C THR A 577 -7.80 6.28 -11.18
N PRO A 578 -7.02 7.33 -11.52
CA PRO A 578 -5.70 7.15 -12.10
C PRO A 578 -4.69 6.70 -11.05
N ASP A 579 -3.62 6.04 -11.53
CA ASP A 579 -2.50 5.65 -10.68
C ASP A 579 -1.74 6.88 -10.16
N THR A 580 -1.24 6.81 -8.94
CA THR A 580 -0.43 7.87 -8.33
C THR A 580 0.85 8.14 -9.12
N ALA A 581 1.50 7.09 -9.59
CA ALA A 581 2.69 7.19 -10.45
C ALA A 581 2.41 7.93 -11.77
N TRP A 582 1.18 7.83 -12.29
CA TRP A 582 0.78 8.57 -13.48
C TRP A 582 0.63 10.07 -13.20
N LEU A 583 0.04 10.44 -12.06
CA LEU A 583 -0.05 11.84 -11.64
C LEU A 583 1.35 12.45 -11.48
N ASP A 584 2.25 11.73 -10.80
CA ASP A 584 3.65 12.16 -10.61
C ASP A 584 4.37 12.36 -11.94
N ALA A 585 4.23 11.44 -12.88
CA ALA A 585 4.84 11.55 -14.19
C ALA A 585 4.32 12.76 -14.98
N CYS A 586 3.02 13.07 -14.85
CA CYS A 586 2.44 14.27 -15.44
C CYS A 586 3.01 15.54 -14.78
N LEU A 587 3.03 15.63 -13.46
CA LEU A 587 3.58 16.76 -12.73
C LEU A 587 5.06 16.98 -13.06
N ASP A 588 5.87 15.93 -13.02
CA ASP A 588 7.29 15.95 -13.40
C ASP A 588 7.50 16.46 -14.83
N SER A 589 6.59 16.16 -15.75
CA SER A 589 6.70 16.55 -17.14
C SER A 589 6.33 18.01 -17.39
N TYR A 590 5.32 18.54 -16.68
CA TYR A 590 4.74 19.86 -16.96
C TYR A 590 5.06 20.93 -15.93
N ALA A 591 5.31 20.54 -14.70
CA ALA A 591 5.35 21.45 -13.57
C ALA A 591 6.66 21.37 -12.78
N GLU A 592 6.82 22.29 -11.87
CA GLU A 592 7.88 22.32 -10.87
C GLU A 592 7.27 22.59 -9.50
N ALA A 593 7.81 21.94 -8.47
CA ALA A 593 7.41 22.16 -7.08
C ALA A 593 8.30 23.23 -6.44
N ASP A 594 7.70 24.12 -5.66
CA ASP A 594 8.45 25.02 -4.79
C ASP A 594 8.86 24.32 -3.47
N GLU A 595 9.63 25.01 -2.63
CA GLU A 595 10.10 24.49 -1.32
C GLU A 595 8.98 24.09 -0.36
N ARG A 596 7.74 24.52 -0.61
CA ARG A 596 6.54 24.21 0.16
C ARG A 596 5.73 23.05 -0.44
N GLY A 597 6.23 22.42 -1.51
CA GLY A 597 5.53 21.35 -2.23
C GLY A 597 4.34 21.81 -3.07
N THR A 598 4.31 23.09 -3.43
CA THR A 598 3.28 23.67 -4.30
C THR A 598 3.72 23.56 -5.76
N TRP A 599 2.92 22.92 -6.58
CA TRP A 599 3.22 22.68 -7.99
C TRP A 599 2.72 23.81 -8.88
N ARG A 600 3.57 24.27 -9.79
CA ARG A 600 3.27 25.33 -10.78
C ARG A 600 3.68 24.89 -12.16
N LEU A 601 2.90 25.32 -13.16
CA LEU A 601 3.27 25.10 -14.56
C LEU A 601 4.59 25.81 -14.87
N ARG A 602 5.57 25.07 -15.43
CA ARG A 602 6.86 25.69 -15.83
C ARG A 602 6.65 26.78 -16.84
N GLN A 603 7.50 27.79 -16.82
CA GLN A 603 7.43 28.92 -17.75
C GLN A 603 7.45 28.45 -19.22
N ALA A 604 8.30 27.47 -19.55
CA ALA A 604 8.36 26.89 -20.89
C ALA A 604 7.07 26.16 -21.31
N GLU A 605 6.25 25.75 -20.36
CA GLU A 605 5.00 25.01 -20.59
C GLU A 605 3.77 25.91 -20.70
N GLN A 606 3.95 27.22 -20.55
CA GLN A 606 2.86 28.18 -20.74
C GLN A 606 2.31 28.08 -22.17
N PRO A 607 0.98 28.15 -22.38
CA PRO A 607 0.35 27.95 -23.68
C PRO A 607 0.90 28.87 -24.79
N ALA A 608 1.27 30.10 -24.43
CA ALA A 608 1.86 31.05 -25.37
C ALA A 608 3.24 30.58 -25.87
N ASN A 609 4.10 30.10 -24.95
CA ASN A 609 5.44 29.61 -25.29
C ASN A 609 5.37 28.34 -26.14
N ARG A 610 4.46 27.42 -25.80
CA ARG A 610 4.26 26.18 -26.56
C ARG A 610 3.70 26.43 -27.97
N ARG A 611 2.84 27.42 -28.13
CA ARG A 611 2.41 27.86 -29.49
C ARG A 611 3.59 28.38 -30.30
N GLN A 612 4.44 29.18 -29.69
CA GLN A 612 5.64 29.72 -30.38
C GLN A 612 6.61 28.57 -30.73
N ASP A 613 6.82 27.61 -29.85
CA ASP A 613 7.64 26.42 -30.13
C ASP A 613 7.11 25.65 -31.35
N LEU A 614 5.79 25.44 -31.44
CA LEU A 614 5.18 24.74 -32.58
C LEU A 614 5.30 25.53 -33.89
N LEU A 615 5.21 26.87 -33.86
CA LEU A 615 5.47 27.70 -35.02
C LEU A 615 6.94 27.55 -35.49
N GLN A 616 7.88 27.58 -34.53
CA GLN A 616 9.31 27.36 -34.85
C GLN A 616 9.57 25.96 -35.41
N VAL A 617 8.86 24.92 -34.95
CA VAL A 617 8.94 23.57 -35.52
C VAL A 617 8.55 23.60 -37.00
N GLY A 618 7.45 24.28 -37.37
CA GLY A 618 7.03 24.42 -38.75
C GLY A 618 8.07 25.15 -39.61
N GLU A 619 8.65 26.25 -39.09
CA GLU A 619 9.72 26.98 -39.76
C GLU A 619 10.98 26.12 -39.99
N GLN A 620 11.38 25.33 -38.95
CA GLN A 620 12.53 24.44 -39.05
C GLN A 620 12.29 23.31 -40.05
N LEU A 621 11.07 22.76 -40.11
CA LEU A 621 10.70 21.77 -41.11
C LEU A 621 10.72 22.35 -42.52
N ALA A 622 10.29 23.59 -42.70
CA ALA A 622 10.36 24.27 -44.00
C ALA A 622 11.81 24.50 -44.46
N VAL A 623 12.69 24.95 -43.55
CA VAL A 623 14.13 25.13 -43.87
C VAL A 623 14.80 23.78 -44.22
N LEU A 624 14.48 22.73 -43.52
CA LEU A 624 15.01 21.39 -43.81
C LEU A 624 14.51 20.87 -45.16
N ALA A 625 13.21 21.01 -45.42
CA ALA A 625 12.62 20.60 -46.69
C ALA A 625 13.28 21.30 -47.90
N ASP A 626 13.51 22.62 -47.80
CA ASP A 626 14.21 23.38 -48.85
C ASP A 626 15.63 22.82 -49.10
N LYS A 627 16.40 22.56 -48.00
CA LYS A 627 17.73 21.95 -48.10
C LYS A 627 17.71 20.57 -48.73
N LEU A 628 16.65 19.79 -48.51
CA LEU A 628 16.46 18.45 -49.07
C LEU A 628 15.80 18.43 -50.45
N GLY A 629 15.40 19.59 -50.98
CA GLY A 629 14.72 19.72 -52.26
C GLY A 629 13.27 19.23 -52.27
N LEU A 630 12.61 19.24 -51.11
CA LEU A 630 11.23 18.81 -50.89
C LEU A 630 10.26 20.00 -50.81
N VAL A 631 8.98 19.75 -51.01
CA VAL A 631 7.90 20.72 -50.87
C VAL A 631 7.14 20.49 -49.58
N VAL A 632 6.90 21.53 -48.79
CA VAL A 632 6.10 21.48 -47.57
C VAL A 632 4.65 21.83 -47.86
N GLN A 633 3.70 21.04 -47.34
CA GLN A 633 2.26 21.35 -47.36
C GLN A 633 1.67 21.18 -45.95
N GLY A 634 0.58 21.90 -45.65
CA GLY A 634 -0.14 21.82 -44.37
C GLY A 634 0.50 22.68 -43.24
N GLU A 635 -0.23 22.81 -42.13
CA GLU A 635 0.19 23.63 -40.97
C GLU A 635 0.30 22.81 -39.66
N ASN A 636 0.08 21.57 -39.62
CA ASN A 636 0.12 20.55 -38.53
C ASN A 636 -1.15 19.68 -38.62
N PRO A 637 -0.96 18.55 -39.32
CA PRO A 637 0.31 17.93 -39.74
C PRO A 637 0.95 18.62 -40.91
N TRP A 638 2.30 18.71 -40.91
CA TRP A 638 3.11 19.15 -42.06
C TRP A 638 3.48 17.94 -42.91
N GLU A 639 3.41 18.11 -44.23
CA GLU A 639 3.72 17.05 -45.18
C GLU A 639 4.92 17.45 -46.06
N TRP A 640 5.92 16.58 -46.14
CA TRP A 640 6.99 16.68 -47.06
C TRP A 640 6.74 15.83 -48.29
N ARG A 641 6.70 16.50 -49.45
CA ARG A 641 6.39 15.89 -50.73
C ARG A 641 7.52 16.07 -51.71
N LEU A 642 7.69 15.10 -52.63
CA LEU A 642 8.51 15.29 -53.84
C LEU A 642 7.84 16.31 -54.78
N LYS A 643 8.63 16.77 -55.77
CA LYS A 643 8.13 17.71 -56.78
C LYS A 643 7.00 17.15 -57.65
N ASP A 644 6.89 15.83 -57.74
CA ASP A 644 5.80 15.12 -58.42
C ASP A 644 4.53 15.00 -57.57
N GLY A 645 4.55 15.46 -56.32
CA GLY A 645 3.45 15.41 -55.35
C GLY A 645 3.42 14.18 -54.44
N THR A 646 4.36 13.25 -54.60
CA THR A 646 4.43 12.05 -53.78
C THR A 646 4.74 12.39 -52.32
N LEU A 647 3.92 11.95 -51.35
CA LEU A 647 4.11 12.16 -49.94
C LEU A 647 5.21 11.21 -49.41
N ILE A 648 6.23 11.77 -48.72
CA ILE A 648 7.33 11.00 -48.16
C ILE A 648 7.27 11.00 -46.62
N PHE A 649 7.02 12.16 -46.00
CA PHE A 649 6.94 12.32 -44.55
C PHE A 649 5.68 13.08 -44.16
N ARG A 650 5.06 12.64 -43.03
CA ARG A 650 4.02 13.41 -42.36
C ARG A 650 4.46 13.66 -40.90
N PHE A 651 4.46 14.92 -40.49
CA PHE A 651 4.95 15.37 -39.18
C PHE A 651 3.79 15.88 -38.34
N TYR A 652 3.71 15.40 -37.13
CA TYR A 652 2.75 15.83 -36.11
C TYR A 652 3.50 16.55 -34.99
N GLY A 653 3.33 17.86 -34.87
CA GLY A 653 3.91 18.67 -33.81
C GLY A 653 3.01 18.64 -32.54
N LEU A 654 3.51 18.15 -31.44
CA LEU A 654 2.77 18.01 -30.20
C LEU A 654 3.43 18.81 -29.08
N ALA A 655 2.64 19.57 -28.31
CA ALA A 655 3.05 20.18 -27.05
C ALA A 655 2.82 19.27 -25.86
N SER A 656 1.96 18.23 -26.03
CA SER A 656 1.56 17.23 -25.03
C SER A 656 2.11 15.85 -25.37
N SER A 657 1.84 14.86 -24.49
CA SER A 657 2.13 13.44 -24.77
C SER A 657 0.88 12.65 -25.18
N MET A 658 -0.16 13.31 -25.70
CA MET A 658 -1.40 12.67 -26.16
C MET A 658 -1.19 11.98 -27.51
N LEU A 659 -0.47 10.88 -27.51
CA LEU A 659 -0.04 10.15 -28.69
C LEU A 659 -1.17 9.34 -29.31
N ALA A 660 -2.07 8.83 -28.48
CA ALA A 660 -3.10 7.85 -28.86
C ALA A 660 -3.99 8.34 -30.02
N ARG A 661 -4.39 9.62 -29.99
CA ARG A 661 -5.23 10.20 -31.03
C ARG A 661 -4.60 10.22 -32.43
N TYR A 662 -3.29 10.10 -32.53
CA TYR A 662 -2.56 10.07 -33.78
C TYR A 662 -2.19 8.66 -34.17
N ILE A 663 -1.61 7.91 -33.23
CA ILE A 663 -1.10 6.58 -33.49
C ILE A 663 -2.24 5.57 -33.73
N LEU A 664 -3.34 5.64 -32.95
CA LEU A 664 -4.48 4.72 -33.09
C LEU A 664 -5.47 5.13 -34.20
N ALA A 665 -5.38 6.35 -34.73
CA ALA A 665 -6.30 6.82 -35.76
C ALA A 665 -5.78 6.60 -37.20
N GLU A 666 -4.50 6.32 -37.35
CA GLU A 666 -3.87 6.10 -38.65
C GLU A 666 -3.88 4.62 -39.04
N GLU A 667 -3.96 4.33 -40.34
CA GLU A 667 -3.83 2.97 -40.85
C GLU A 667 -2.45 2.38 -40.54
N GLU A 668 -2.36 1.07 -40.30
CA GLU A 668 -1.08 0.40 -39.97
C GLU A 668 -0.08 0.49 -41.12
N GLU A 669 -0.53 0.31 -42.37
CA GLU A 669 0.33 0.32 -43.54
C GLU A 669 0.09 1.59 -44.36
N VAL A 670 1.13 2.45 -44.45
CA VAL A 670 1.17 3.64 -45.29
C VAL A 670 2.49 3.70 -46.06
N GLU A 671 2.47 4.29 -47.24
CA GLU A 671 3.66 4.42 -48.12
C GLU A 671 4.61 5.57 -47.73
N PHE A 672 4.29 6.31 -46.67
CA PHE A 672 5.09 7.45 -46.17
C PHE A 672 5.52 7.28 -44.73
N GLN A 673 6.57 7.96 -44.30
CA GLN A 673 7.07 7.92 -42.95
C GLN A 673 6.31 8.90 -42.04
N ARG A 674 5.95 8.44 -40.84
CA ARG A 674 5.20 9.18 -39.81
C ARG A 674 6.15 9.63 -38.70
N VAL A 675 6.13 10.91 -38.38
CA VAL A 675 7.03 11.48 -37.36
C VAL A 675 6.23 12.30 -36.35
N ILE A 676 6.36 11.96 -35.09
CA ILE A 676 5.86 12.78 -33.98
C ILE A 676 7.00 13.66 -33.48
N ILE A 677 6.75 14.96 -33.39
CA ILE A 677 7.70 15.94 -32.89
C ILE A 677 7.17 16.49 -31.57
N LEU A 678 7.96 16.37 -30.50
CA LEU A 678 7.53 16.73 -29.15
C LEU A 678 8.64 17.37 -28.30
N PRO A 679 8.30 18.14 -27.24
CA PRO A 679 9.30 18.68 -26.34
C PRO A 679 10.07 17.56 -25.64
N GLY A 680 11.36 17.76 -25.39
CA GLY A 680 12.18 16.77 -24.65
C GLY A 680 11.66 16.45 -23.26
N SER A 681 10.95 17.38 -22.61
CA SER A 681 10.26 17.18 -21.32
C SER A 681 9.14 16.14 -21.37
N ARG A 682 8.62 15.81 -22.57
CA ARG A 682 7.56 14.78 -22.76
C ARG A 682 8.10 13.39 -23.00
N ALA A 683 9.39 13.25 -23.26
CA ALA A 683 9.97 11.95 -23.63
C ALA A 683 9.69 10.86 -22.59
N LYS A 684 9.92 11.14 -21.29
CA LYS A 684 9.65 10.20 -20.20
C LYS A 684 8.16 9.80 -20.11
N LEU A 685 7.27 10.79 -20.24
CA LEU A 685 5.81 10.56 -20.17
C LEU A 685 5.31 9.77 -21.37
N ALA A 686 5.80 10.10 -22.58
CA ALA A 686 5.49 9.36 -23.81
C ALA A 686 5.97 7.89 -23.73
N THR A 687 7.19 7.67 -23.23
CA THR A 687 7.73 6.32 -23.00
C THR A 687 6.85 5.54 -22.02
N LEU A 688 6.43 6.17 -20.92
CA LEU A 688 5.55 5.53 -19.95
C LEU A 688 4.20 5.14 -20.57
N LYS A 689 3.60 5.99 -21.42
CA LYS A 689 2.37 5.66 -22.16
C LYS A 689 2.53 4.46 -23.08
N LEU A 690 3.61 4.44 -23.85
CA LEU A 690 3.90 3.32 -24.76
C LEU A 690 4.08 2.01 -23.99
N HIS A 691 4.68 2.04 -22.79
CA HIS A 691 4.82 0.85 -21.96
C HIS A 691 3.50 0.40 -21.31
N ARG A 692 2.60 1.32 -21.00
CA ARG A 692 1.30 0.99 -20.39
C ARG A 692 0.27 0.54 -21.41
N ASP A 693 0.29 1.11 -22.61
CA ASP A 693 -0.64 0.76 -23.68
C ASP A 693 0.09 0.03 -24.82
N MET A 694 0.04 -1.29 -24.79
CA MET A 694 0.71 -2.15 -25.77
C MET A 694 0.16 -2.00 -27.19
N ARG A 695 -1.06 -1.50 -27.37
CA ARG A 695 -1.60 -1.14 -28.69
C ARG A 695 -0.78 0.01 -29.28
N LEU A 696 -0.59 1.06 -28.44
CA LEU A 696 0.27 2.19 -28.82
C LEU A 696 1.70 1.74 -29.10
N GLN A 697 2.26 0.85 -28.26
CA GLN A 697 3.61 0.34 -28.46
C GLN A 697 3.75 -0.41 -29.79
N GLN A 698 2.79 -1.27 -30.13
CA GLN A 698 2.80 -2.07 -31.35
C GLN A 698 2.68 -1.16 -32.59
N MET A 699 1.69 -0.27 -32.59
CA MET A 699 1.47 0.64 -33.71
C MET A 699 2.57 1.72 -33.81
N ALA A 700 3.20 2.11 -32.72
CA ALA A 700 4.32 3.06 -32.70
C ALA A 700 5.60 2.50 -33.35
N ALA A 701 5.70 1.19 -33.59
CA ALA A 701 6.86 0.61 -34.29
C ALA A 701 7.05 1.15 -35.72
N GLY A 702 5.99 1.66 -36.35
CA GLY A 702 6.04 2.33 -37.64
C GLY A 702 6.16 3.87 -37.58
N TRP A 703 6.48 4.43 -36.41
CA TRP A 703 6.57 5.87 -36.18
C TRP A 703 7.96 6.30 -35.72
N HIS A 704 8.41 7.47 -36.17
CA HIS A 704 9.61 8.13 -35.67
C HIS A 704 9.24 9.18 -34.61
N PHE A 705 10.13 9.39 -33.63
CA PHE A 705 9.92 10.37 -32.58
C PHE A 705 11.09 11.35 -32.55
N LEU A 706 10.80 12.62 -32.74
CA LEU A 706 11.78 13.68 -32.83
C LEU A 706 11.59 14.71 -31.73
N LYS A 707 12.64 15.04 -30.97
CA LYS A 707 12.56 16.09 -29.95
C LYS A 707 12.78 17.47 -30.59
N PHE A 708 12.07 18.51 -30.11
CA PHE A 708 12.22 19.89 -30.58
C PHE A 708 13.69 20.31 -30.65
N ARG A 709 14.49 20.01 -29.62
CA ARG A 709 15.91 20.32 -29.58
C ARG A 709 16.71 19.65 -30.72
N HIS A 710 16.37 18.41 -31.03
CA HIS A 710 17.06 17.64 -32.08
C HIS A 710 16.72 18.16 -33.45
N LEU A 711 15.44 18.47 -33.72
CA LEU A 711 15.00 19.11 -34.92
C LEU A 711 15.75 20.45 -35.18
N ARG A 712 15.88 21.27 -34.12
CA ARG A 712 16.65 22.53 -34.19
C ARG A 712 18.09 22.28 -34.61
N THR A 713 18.77 21.33 -33.98
CA THR A 713 20.15 20.96 -34.32
C THR A 713 20.27 20.49 -35.76
N LEU A 714 19.30 19.75 -36.29
CA LEU A 714 19.28 19.31 -37.70
C LEU A 714 19.08 20.48 -38.66
N ALA A 715 18.19 21.41 -38.29
CA ALA A 715 17.94 22.62 -39.13
C ALA A 715 19.14 23.57 -39.22
N GLU A 716 19.98 23.62 -38.19
CA GLU A 716 21.20 24.45 -38.15
C GLU A 716 22.36 23.85 -38.95
N ARG A 717 22.34 22.58 -39.32
CA ARG A 717 23.40 21.96 -40.13
C ARG A 717 23.46 22.54 -41.53
N ALA A 718 24.66 22.94 -41.95
CA ALA A 718 24.87 23.51 -43.26
C ALA A 718 24.66 22.49 -44.40
N ASN A 719 25.15 21.27 -44.20
CA ASN A 719 25.09 20.18 -45.17
C ASN A 719 24.21 19.06 -44.64
N ILE A 720 22.98 18.95 -45.14
CA ILE A 720 22.08 17.84 -44.88
C ILE A 720 21.58 17.28 -46.21
N ASN A 721 21.58 15.96 -46.35
CA ASN A 721 20.98 15.25 -47.46
C ASN A 721 20.02 14.18 -46.92
N MET A 722 19.29 13.53 -47.79
CA MET A 722 18.26 12.56 -47.38
C MET A 722 18.84 11.35 -46.61
N ASP A 723 20.03 10.85 -46.98
CA ASP A 723 20.66 9.72 -46.29
C ASP A 723 21.06 10.14 -44.87
N LEU A 724 21.63 11.33 -44.70
CA LEU A 724 22.00 11.86 -43.40
C LEU A 724 20.76 12.16 -42.53
N TRP A 725 19.69 12.69 -43.14
CA TRP A 725 18.41 12.89 -42.47
C TRP A 725 17.88 11.57 -41.93
N ASN A 726 17.75 10.53 -42.75
CA ASN A 726 17.26 9.21 -42.34
C ASN A 726 18.13 8.59 -41.24
N MET A 727 19.44 8.74 -41.32
CA MET A 727 20.35 8.21 -40.29
C MET A 727 20.20 8.96 -38.95
N LEU A 728 19.92 10.26 -38.97
CA LEU A 728 19.85 11.09 -37.75
C LEU A 728 18.45 11.21 -37.19
N LEU A 729 17.42 10.78 -37.90
CA LEU A 729 16.02 10.93 -37.47
C LEU A 729 15.79 10.30 -36.08
N ASP A 730 16.36 9.12 -35.83
CA ASP A 730 16.22 8.39 -34.56
C ASP A 730 17.43 8.53 -33.63
N ALA A 731 18.35 9.46 -33.88
CA ALA A 731 19.59 9.62 -33.11
C ALA A 731 19.36 10.14 -31.66
N ASP A 732 18.21 10.74 -31.36
CA ASP A 732 17.82 11.15 -29.99
C ASP A 732 16.46 10.52 -29.63
N PRO A 733 16.41 9.18 -29.35
CA PRO A 733 15.16 8.48 -29.11
C PRO A 733 14.46 8.98 -27.84
N ILE A 734 13.13 8.79 -27.77
CA ILE A 734 12.36 9.14 -26.56
C ILE A 734 12.65 8.20 -25.40
N SER A 735 12.91 6.92 -25.66
CA SER A 735 13.36 5.93 -24.68
C SER A 735 14.88 5.88 -24.63
N GLY A 736 15.51 6.80 -23.94
CA GLY A 736 16.94 6.69 -23.63
C GLY A 736 17.16 5.74 -22.47
N ASP A 737 17.87 4.62 -22.71
CA ASP A 737 18.41 3.80 -21.64
C ASP A 737 19.42 4.68 -20.85
N PRO A 738 19.26 4.86 -19.51
CA PRO A 738 20.22 5.63 -18.72
C PRO A 738 21.63 5.06 -18.73
N GLN A 739 21.82 3.82 -19.21
CA GLN A 739 23.10 3.13 -19.30
C GLN A 739 23.79 3.24 -20.68
N GLN A 740 23.12 3.78 -21.69
CA GLN A 740 23.82 4.04 -22.96
C GLN A 740 24.74 5.27 -22.83
N PRO A 741 26.04 5.14 -23.10
CA PRO A 741 26.94 6.29 -23.11
C PRO A 741 26.45 7.30 -24.13
N ARG A 742 26.19 8.55 -23.68
CA ARG A 742 25.88 9.67 -24.55
C ARG A 742 27.05 9.86 -25.51
N MET A 743 26.91 9.48 -26.76
CA MET A 743 27.83 9.94 -27.76
C MET A 743 27.59 11.46 -27.90
N LEU A 744 28.50 12.23 -27.32
CA LEU A 744 28.63 13.66 -27.58
C LEU A 744 29.13 13.81 -28.97
N PHE A 745 28.27 14.30 -29.88
CA PHE A 745 28.69 14.81 -31.19
C PHE A 745 28.95 16.31 -31.10
#